data_269c5dbce57b65db31f13cf0e5bf2cab
#
_entry.id   269c5dbce57b65db31f13cf0e5bf2cab
#
_cell.length_a   1.000
_cell.length_b   1.000
_cell.length_c   1.000
_cell.angle_alpha   90.00
_cell.angle_beta   90.00
_cell.angle_gamma   90.00
#
_symmetry.space_group_name_H-M   'P 1'
#
loop_
_entity.id
_entity.type
_entity.pdbx_description
1 polymer ?
#
loop_
_entity_poly.entity_id
_entity_poly.type
_entity_poly.pdbx_seq_one_letter_code
_entity_poly.pdbx_strand_id
1 'polypeptide(L)'
;KPWQKGYYELPLQKPADGVTPAGEPFAYHANDMSVGDIDNDGEYEYFVKWDPDNSHDVSIKGYTGRCFIDCYKLDGTLVWRLDMGQNIRAGAHYTQFMVYDFNGDGRAEMAVKTAPGTVMTRFAPDGTVLSRRYITMPQKDLDAGYSHADNYVCTAQDYRLHMAEVFRRWHTHPEVVNGRWPATVEQCFGLAPQYAYPLCEADALALADYFLDVYAPSRSPKNELRKFEGFVYDGPEYLTMFGGDGAELDTIDYPYPRVDDGLLWGDYAMPRIEPCNRVDRFNAGVAYLDGERPYLIACRGYYTRATLAAYDFFENRFHKVWGIDSGFVPMANPFNDSGCHLAVGTDPVYGILAGQGNHSISTADIDGDGCMEIVYGAAAIDHDGSLLYSKYGTLPDGRTRAKFGHGDAMHVADIDPDSPGLEIFNVYEEGERAPYGWALRDAETGDVRFGEYAEEDLGRCMIGKIDPNTRGLQVWVKDVYDVNGRTLELPTPGTNMKIYWAGDLSTQITDGADYLYGNQYGVINDLTHGVMLQPAGTATNNGTKGNPCLVADVLGDFREELLVRTADDTAIRIYTTTNLTPHKLFTLMHDVQYRCGVAWQNNCYNQPCYPSFYYAGDMDFANVLPQLNAKPTLWMAGDSIMQSYAPGDKPVTGWGEMLHTLAQGDAVCCAAHRADCPFPQEMRYELPGLVIDNCAMAGRSSKTFREEGRLDDIAAHIRPGDLLVVSFGHNDANRAKAERYVPADAFGESLRPFWDAARSHGAVCIFASPVAMREFDEAGVCHPSFAAYREAMRAFAAEVGAPFIDLGAA
;
A
#
# COMPACT_ATOMS: atom_id res chain seq x y z
N LYS A 1 8.56 -19.53 26.20
CA LYS A 1 8.82 -18.94 24.87
C LYS A 1 7.51 -18.46 24.30
N PRO A 2 7.43 -17.27 23.67
CA PRO A 2 6.15 -16.69 23.24
C PRO A 2 5.38 -17.54 22.23
N TRP A 3 6.06 -18.31 21.39
CA TRP A 3 5.44 -19.13 20.33
C TRP A 3 5.02 -20.55 20.75
N GLN A 4 5.08 -20.90 22.04
CA GLN A 4 4.70 -22.27 22.49
C GLN A 4 3.23 -22.62 22.25
N LYS A 5 2.38 -21.60 22.05
CA LYS A 5 0.94 -21.78 21.78
C LYS A 5 0.58 -21.78 20.28
N GLY A 6 1.57 -21.68 19.39
CA GLY A 6 1.35 -21.55 17.95
C GLY A 6 0.97 -20.13 17.50
N TYR A 7 1.03 -19.16 18.39
CA TYR A 7 0.84 -17.73 18.11
C TYR A 7 1.65 -16.87 19.08
N TYR A 8 1.87 -15.64 18.67
CA TYR A 8 2.36 -14.56 19.51
C TYR A 8 1.21 -13.60 19.84
N GLU A 9 1.15 -13.06 21.05
CA GLU A 9 0.23 -12.01 21.44
C GLU A 9 0.97 -10.68 21.49
N LEU A 10 0.65 -9.76 20.58
CA LEU A 10 1.05 -8.36 20.59
C LEU A 10 0.09 -7.60 21.53
N PRO A 11 0.52 -7.15 22.71
CA PRO A 11 -0.35 -6.44 23.64
C PRO A 11 -0.79 -5.10 23.08
N LEU A 12 -2.04 -4.74 23.25
CA LEU A 12 -2.62 -3.48 22.77
C LEU A 12 -3.07 -2.58 23.92
N GLN A 13 -3.10 -1.27 23.66
CA GLN A 13 -3.62 -0.23 24.57
C GLN A 13 -4.95 0.29 24.01
N LYS A 14 -6.04 -0.46 24.26
CA LYS A 14 -7.39 -0.12 23.78
C LYS A 14 -7.76 1.31 24.19
N PRO A 15 -8.28 2.15 23.26
CA PRO A 15 -8.85 3.44 23.59
C PRO A 15 -10.05 3.32 24.55
N ALA A 16 -10.30 4.36 25.33
CA ALA A 16 -11.44 4.40 26.22
C ALA A 16 -12.76 4.47 25.43
N ASP A 17 -13.77 3.73 25.89
CA ASP A 17 -15.11 3.78 25.35
C ASP A 17 -15.70 5.20 25.42
N GLY A 18 -16.67 5.51 24.56
CA GLY A 18 -17.21 6.85 24.43
C GLY A 18 -18.73 6.86 24.30
N VAL A 19 -19.25 8.07 24.09
CA VAL A 19 -20.66 8.33 23.84
C VAL A 19 -20.77 9.33 22.70
N THR A 20 -21.64 9.07 21.71
CA THR A 20 -21.90 9.99 20.60
C THR A 20 -22.66 11.25 21.05
N PRO A 21 -22.72 12.32 20.23
CA PRO A 21 -23.56 13.47 20.49
C PRO A 21 -25.06 13.12 20.65
N ALA A 22 -25.52 12.02 20.07
CA ALA A 22 -26.88 11.52 20.21
C ALA A 22 -27.12 10.73 21.51
N GLY A 23 -26.06 10.51 22.33
CA GLY A 23 -26.15 9.78 23.59
C GLY A 23 -25.97 8.25 23.43
N GLU A 24 -25.53 7.76 22.28
CA GLU A 24 -25.28 6.34 22.02
C GLU A 24 -23.90 5.95 22.53
N PRO A 25 -23.77 4.94 23.39
CA PRO A 25 -22.48 4.44 23.84
C PRO A 25 -21.80 3.66 22.71
N PHE A 26 -20.47 3.70 22.67
CA PHE A 26 -19.66 2.88 21.78
C PHE A 26 -18.37 2.41 22.45
N ALA A 27 -17.86 1.27 22.00
CA ALA A 27 -16.57 0.72 22.39
C ALA A 27 -15.66 0.60 21.17
N TYR A 28 -14.37 0.30 21.36
CA TYR A 28 -13.42 0.16 20.28
C TYR A 28 -13.07 -1.29 19.99
N HIS A 29 -12.83 -1.58 18.72
CA HIS A 29 -12.24 -2.83 18.24
C HIS A 29 -10.98 -2.54 17.44
N ALA A 30 -9.93 -3.35 17.66
CA ALA A 30 -8.79 -3.37 16.76
C ALA A 30 -9.27 -3.90 15.40
N ASN A 31 -9.00 -3.13 14.34
CA ASN A 31 -9.52 -3.39 13.00
C ASN A 31 -8.35 -3.60 12.02
N ASP A 32 -8.37 -2.92 10.89
CA ASP A 32 -7.34 -3.05 9.87
C ASP A 32 -5.94 -2.76 10.39
N MET A 33 -4.99 -3.49 9.87
CA MET A 33 -3.58 -3.32 10.19
C MET A 33 -2.73 -3.17 8.92
N SER A 34 -1.56 -2.61 9.11
CA SER A 34 -0.45 -2.67 8.17
C SER A 34 0.86 -2.80 8.95
N VAL A 35 1.96 -3.05 8.25
CA VAL A 35 3.29 -3.19 8.84
C VAL A 35 4.32 -2.39 8.08
N GLY A 36 5.33 -1.91 8.78
CA GLY A 36 6.49 -1.24 8.21
C GLY A 36 7.60 -1.14 9.24
N ASP A 37 8.85 -1.20 8.82
CA ASP A 37 10.02 -0.95 9.64
C ASP A 37 10.19 0.57 9.78
N ILE A 38 9.91 1.11 10.96
CA ILE A 38 9.91 2.58 11.18
C ILE A 38 11.27 3.13 11.61
N ASP A 39 12.16 2.31 12.09
CA ASP A 39 13.46 2.74 12.59
C ASP A 39 14.64 2.02 11.94
N ASN A 40 14.35 1.15 10.96
CA ASN A 40 15.30 0.41 10.14
C ASN A 40 16.17 -0.54 10.97
N ASP A 41 15.55 -1.20 11.93
CA ASP A 41 16.21 -2.23 12.74
C ASP A 41 16.04 -3.65 12.15
N GLY A 42 15.27 -3.80 11.07
CA GLY A 42 14.98 -5.04 10.38
C GLY A 42 13.80 -5.82 10.94
N GLU A 43 13.08 -5.27 11.91
CA GLU A 43 11.82 -5.79 12.43
C GLU A 43 10.66 -4.87 12.02
N TYR A 44 9.47 -5.43 11.78
CA TYR A 44 8.32 -4.61 11.47
C TYR A 44 7.66 -4.07 12.73
N GLU A 45 7.24 -2.79 12.68
CA GLU A 45 6.24 -2.25 13.58
C GLU A 45 4.85 -2.46 13.00
N TYR A 46 3.87 -2.50 13.91
CA TYR A 46 2.48 -2.86 13.65
C TYR A 46 1.59 -1.64 13.78
N PHE A 47 0.98 -1.24 12.68
CA PHE A 47 0.02 -0.15 12.61
C PHE A 47 -1.38 -0.72 12.80
N VAL A 48 -2.07 -0.31 13.85
CA VAL A 48 -3.38 -0.85 14.25
C VAL A 48 -4.41 0.25 14.22
N LYS A 49 -5.41 0.11 13.36
CA LYS A 49 -6.58 0.99 13.35
C LYS A 49 -7.58 0.55 14.41
N TRP A 50 -8.06 1.51 15.19
CA TRP A 50 -9.13 1.32 16.15
C TRP A 50 -10.42 1.90 15.59
N ASP A 51 -11.35 1.06 15.23
CA ASP A 51 -12.69 1.48 14.85
C ASP A 51 -13.65 1.42 16.03
N PRO A 52 -14.50 2.42 16.21
CA PRO A 52 -15.63 2.29 17.13
C PRO A 52 -16.62 1.26 16.58
N ASP A 53 -17.27 0.50 17.49
CA ASP A 53 -18.25 -0.53 17.12
C ASP A 53 -19.52 0.03 16.44
N ASN A 54 -19.70 1.35 16.52
CA ASN A 54 -20.70 2.13 15.78
C ASN A 54 -20.15 2.80 14.51
N SER A 55 -19.03 2.32 13.96
CA SER A 55 -18.60 2.75 12.63
C SER A 55 -19.61 2.38 11.56
N HIS A 56 -19.77 3.22 10.55
CA HIS A 56 -20.82 3.09 9.54
C HIS A 56 -20.27 3.07 8.12
N ASP A 57 -20.91 2.28 7.26
CA ASP A 57 -20.81 2.48 5.82
C ASP A 57 -21.28 3.89 5.44
N VAL A 58 -20.72 4.43 4.35
CA VAL A 58 -21.06 5.77 3.87
C VAL A 58 -22.53 5.92 3.47
N SER A 59 -23.25 4.81 3.27
CA SER A 59 -24.69 4.78 2.99
C SER A 59 -25.58 4.80 4.25
N ILE A 60 -24.99 4.74 5.45
CA ILE A 60 -25.73 4.62 6.70
C ILE A 60 -25.59 5.90 7.53
N LYS A 61 -26.72 6.48 7.90
CA LYS A 61 -26.81 7.65 8.79
C LYS A 61 -26.41 7.32 10.22
N GLY A 62 -26.06 8.34 10.99
CA GLY A 62 -25.73 8.26 12.41
C GLY A 62 -24.31 8.76 12.72
N TYR A 63 -24.12 9.19 13.96
CA TYR A 63 -22.80 9.56 14.44
C TYR A 63 -21.93 8.32 14.63
N THR A 64 -20.62 8.49 14.46
CA THR A 64 -19.62 7.49 14.81
C THR A 64 -18.75 8.00 15.96
N GLY A 65 -18.11 7.08 16.68
CA GLY A 65 -16.96 7.42 17.50
C GLY A 65 -15.79 7.92 16.64
N ARG A 66 -14.74 8.43 17.28
CA ARG A 66 -13.49 8.79 16.58
C ARG A 66 -12.73 7.55 16.23
N CYS A 67 -12.04 7.57 15.10
CA CYS A 67 -11.10 6.53 14.70
C CYS A 67 -9.71 6.88 15.21
N PHE A 68 -8.91 5.87 15.62
CA PHE A 68 -7.50 6.04 15.96
C PHE A 68 -6.64 5.11 15.10
N ILE A 69 -5.38 5.50 14.91
CA ILE A 69 -4.33 4.62 14.36
C ILE A 69 -3.17 4.64 15.34
N ASP A 70 -2.73 3.48 15.77
CA ASP A 70 -1.61 3.29 16.67
C ASP A 70 -0.44 2.62 15.95
N CYS A 71 0.79 2.93 16.37
CA CYS A 71 1.98 2.19 15.98
C CYS A 71 2.58 1.50 17.20
N TYR A 72 2.76 0.19 17.09
CA TYR A 72 3.32 -0.66 18.15
C TYR A 72 4.58 -1.38 17.70
N LYS A 73 5.55 -1.49 18.60
CA LYS A 73 6.59 -2.51 18.48
C LYS A 73 6.03 -3.89 18.81
N LEU A 74 6.69 -4.94 18.38
CA LEU A 74 6.23 -6.33 18.59
C LEU A 74 6.06 -6.68 20.09
N ASP A 75 6.79 -6.03 20.98
CA ASP A 75 6.67 -6.23 22.44
C ASP A 75 5.46 -5.51 23.07
N GLY A 76 4.66 -4.77 22.27
CA GLY A 76 3.50 -3.99 22.73
C GLY A 76 3.84 -2.56 23.14
N THR A 77 5.07 -2.10 22.94
CA THR A 77 5.43 -0.70 23.15
C THR A 77 4.68 0.18 22.17
N LEU A 78 3.82 1.06 22.68
CA LEU A 78 3.11 2.06 21.87
C LEU A 78 4.06 3.21 21.53
N VAL A 79 4.38 3.37 20.26
CA VAL A 79 5.27 4.44 19.75
C VAL A 79 4.51 5.75 19.63
N TRP A 80 3.34 5.71 19.01
CA TRP A 80 2.46 6.86 18.85
C TRP A 80 1.00 6.44 18.61
N ARG A 81 0.08 7.39 18.83
CA ARG A 81 -1.35 7.29 18.54
C ARG A 81 -1.80 8.52 17.78
N LEU A 82 -2.39 8.30 16.61
CA LEU A 82 -3.08 9.30 15.82
C LEU A 82 -4.57 9.26 16.17
N ASP A 83 -5.09 10.33 16.77
CA ASP A 83 -6.53 10.58 16.89
C ASP A 83 -6.97 11.28 15.60
N MET A 84 -7.78 10.63 14.79
CA MET A 84 -8.27 11.18 13.52
C MET A 84 -9.17 12.41 13.71
N GLY A 85 -9.65 12.64 14.93
CA GLY A 85 -10.51 13.76 15.28
C GLY A 85 -11.97 13.54 14.92
N GLN A 86 -12.79 14.54 15.22
CA GLN A 86 -14.24 14.47 15.02
C GLN A 86 -14.67 14.69 13.57
N ASN A 87 -13.83 15.31 12.73
CA ASN A 87 -14.18 15.66 11.36
C ASN A 87 -13.83 14.56 10.35
N ILE A 88 -13.34 13.42 10.82
CA ILE A 88 -13.20 12.19 10.05
C ILE A 88 -14.23 11.17 10.59
N ARG A 89 -15.16 10.76 9.74
CA ARG A 89 -16.13 9.73 10.09
C ARG A 89 -15.48 8.37 10.13
N ALA A 90 -15.84 7.50 11.06
CA ALA A 90 -15.32 6.14 11.12
C ALA A 90 -16.11 5.19 10.22
N GLY A 91 -15.41 4.31 9.52
CA GLY A 91 -15.97 3.29 8.63
C GLY A 91 -14.98 2.90 7.53
N ALA A 92 -15.23 1.78 6.90
CA ALA A 92 -14.32 1.15 5.95
C ALA A 92 -13.94 2.05 4.74
N HIS A 93 -14.79 3.00 4.37
CA HIS A 93 -14.56 3.87 3.21
C HIS A 93 -13.88 5.21 3.53
N TYR A 94 -13.65 5.54 4.81
CA TYR A 94 -13.17 6.87 5.21
C TYR A 94 -11.71 6.90 5.65
N THR A 95 -11.15 5.80 6.13
CA THR A 95 -9.95 5.77 6.98
C THR A 95 -8.86 4.83 6.47
N GLN A 96 -8.65 4.79 5.14
CA GLN A 96 -7.53 4.08 4.53
C GLN A 96 -6.22 4.76 4.92
N PHE A 97 -5.18 3.97 5.17
CA PHE A 97 -3.84 4.46 5.47
C PHE A 97 -2.80 3.59 4.78
N MET A 98 -1.80 4.22 4.20
CA MET A 98 -0.74 3.54 3.45
C MET A 98 0.56 3.62 4.23
N VAL A 99 1.11 2.47 4.59
CA VAL A 99 2.39 2.33 5.27
C VAL A 99 3.42 1.80 4.29
N TYR A 100 4.42 2.61 4.00
CA TYR A 100 5.48 2.27 3.06
C TYR A 100 6.71 3.15 3.29
N ASP A 101 7.87 2.72 2.85
CA ASP A 101 9.06 3.58 2.76
C ASP A 101 8.95 4.44 1.50
N PHE A 102 8.23 5.58 1.60
CA PHE A 102 7.94 6.45 0.46
C PHE A 102 9.13 7.29 0.02
N ASN A 103 10.06 7.58 0.90
CA ASN A 103 11.21 8.43 0.60
C ASN A 103 12.50 7.63 0.31
N GLY A 104 12.46 6.30 0.45
CA GLY A 104 13.57 5.38 0.16
C GLY A 104 14.70 5.42 1.18
N ASP A 105 14.44 5.87 2.43
CA ASP A 105 15.48 5.97 3.46
C ASP A 105 15.60 4.70 4.34
N GLY A 106 14.81 3.68 4.03
CA GLY A 106 14.74 2.40 4.75
C GLY A 106 13.83 2.44 5.96
N ARG A 107 13.02 3.48 6.13
CA ARG A 107 12.04 3.65 7.21
C ARG A 107 10.67 3.91 6.64
N ALA A 108 9.68 3.24 7.17
CA ALA A 108 8.31 3.39 6.69
C ALA A 108 7.68 4.69 7.21
N GLU A 109 7.03 5.42 6.30
CA GLU A 109 6.08 6.48 6.58
C GLU A 109 4.65 5.96 6.57
N MET A 110 3.73 6.82 7.05
CA MET A 110 2.28 6.59 6.91
C MET A 110 1.59 7.77 6.25
N ALA A 111 0.97 7.54 5.10
CA ALA A 111 0.08 8.49 4.44
C ALA A 111 -1.37 8.22 4.82
N VAL A 112 -2.10 9.26 5.22
CA VAL A 112 -3.51 9.13 5.63
C VAL A 112 -4.29 10.43 5.39
N LYS A 113 -5.60 10.29 5.14
CA LYS A 113 -6.52 11.43 5.10
C LYS A 113 -6.71 12.01 6.50
N THR A 114 -6.57 13.33 6.65
CA THR A 114 -6.73 14.06 7.90
C THR A 114 -7.70 15.24 7.74
N ALA A 115 -8.04 15.88 8.84
CA ALA A 115 -8.90 17.06 8.88
C ALA A 115 -8.56 17.93 10.10
N PRO A 116 -9.07 19.17 10.19
CA PRO A 116 -8.98 19.94 11.41
C PRO A 116 -9.46 19.15 12.64
N GLY A 117 -8.65 19.12 13.69
CA GLY A 117 -8.91 18.32 14.90
C GLY A 117 -8.14 16.99 14.95
N THR A 118 -7.45 16.57 13.88
CA THR A 118 -6.54 15.40 13.91
C THR A 118 -5.33 15.70 14.78
N VAL A 119 -4.98 14.77 15.68
CA VAL A 119 -3.92 14.93 16.70
C VAL A 119 -3.02 13.71 16.77
N MET A 120 -1.72 13.94 16.61
CA MET A 120 -0.68 12.95 16.88
C MET A 120 -0.16 13.04 18.30
N THR A 121 -0.14 11.92 19.02
CA THR A 121 0.48 11.78 20.34
C THR A 121 1.62 10.78 20.25
N ARG A 122 2.83 11.18 20.64
CA ARG A 122 4.04 10.34 20.65
C ARG A 122 4.41 9.96 22.06
N PHE A 123 4.91 8.76 22.25
CA PHE A 123 5.23 8.21 23.57
C PHE A 123 6.70 7.79 23.67
N ALA A 124 7.26 7.87 24.86
CA ALA A 124 8.49 7.19 25.21
C ALA A 124 8.21 5.68 25.48
N PRO A 125 9.23 4.82 25.47
CA PRO A 125 9.05 3.39 25.72
C PRO A 125 8.40 3.06 27.08
N ASP A 126 8.49 3.95 28.05
CA ASP A 126 7.85 3.82 29.37
C ASP A 126 6.38 4.30 29.40
N GLY A 127 5.83 4.70 28.23
CA GLY A 127 4.48 5.22 28.08
C GLY A 127 4.33 6.71 28.41
N THR A 128 5.41 7.42 28.75
CA THR A 128 5.38 8.87 28.97
C THR A 128 5.10 9.61 27.67
N VAL A 129 4.15 10.56 27.70
CA VAL A 129 3.85 11.40 26.53
C VAL A 129 5.02 12.33 26.23
N LEU A 130 5.64 12.16 25.07
CA LEU A 130 6.72 13.01 24.57
C LEU A 130 6.17 14.28 23.91
N SER A 131 5.12 14.15 23.14
CA SER A 131 4.48 15.28 22.48
C SER A 131 3.03 14.94 22.13
N ARG A 132 2.20 15.99 22.07
CA ARG A 132 0.83 15.92 21.52
C ARG A 132 0.61 17.14 20.65
N ARG A 133 0.42 16.94 19.34
CA ARG A 133 0.33 18.04 18.36
C ARG A 133 -0.79 17.77 17.36
N TYR A 134 -1.51 18.84 17.05
CA TYR A 134 -2.38 18.86 15.89
C TYR A 134 -1.55 18.85 14.61
N ILE A 135 -2.15 18.32 13.52
CA ILE A 135 -1.58 18.49 12.18
C ILE A 135 -1.48 19.97 11.81
N THR A 136 -0.61 20.29 10.88
CA THR A 136 -0.47 21.66 10.36
C THR A 136 -1.59 21.96 9.36
N MET A 137 -2.43 22.95 9.66
CA MET A 137 -3.45 23.40 8.72
C MET A 137 -2.83 24.35 7.70
N PRO A 138 -3.20 24.22 6.40
CA PRO A 138 -2.83 25.19 5.37
C PRO A 138 -3.22 26.62 5.74
N GLN A 139 -2.35 27.58 5.46
CA GLN A 139 -2.57 28.99 5.84
C GLN A 139 -3.87 29.56 5.28
N LYS A 140 -4.27 29.17 4.07
CA LYS A 140 -5.53 29.58 3.44
C LYS A 140 -6.77 29.26 4.29
N ASP A 141 -6.75 28.10 4.98
CA ASP A 141 -7.87 27.65 5.80
C ASP A 141 -7.89 28.39 7.15
N LEU A 142 -6.70 28.65 7.72
CA LEU A 142 -6.58 29.54 8.90
C LEU A 142 -7.07 30.95 8.59
N ASP A 143 -6.72 31.50 7.42
CA ASP A 143 -7.17 32.81 6.94
C ASP A 143 -8.68 32.84 6.68
N ALA A 144 -9.27 31.71 6.27
CA ALA A 144 -10.72 31.54 6.13
C ALA A 144 -11.45 31.39 7.48
N GLY A 145 -10.72 31.28 8.57
CA GLY A 145 -11.26 31.21 9.95
C GLY A 145 -11.45 29.81 10.49
N TYR A 146 -11.01 28.77 9.76
CA TYR A 146 -11.05 27.39 10.26
C TYR A 146 -10.04 27.15 11.38
N SER A 147 -10.38 26.23 12.28
CA SER A 147 -9.55 25.87 13.43
C SER A 147 -9.69 24.41 13.79
N HIS A 148 -8.76 23.88 14.59
CA HIS A 148 -8.83 22.53 15.14
C HIS A 148 -9.99 22.31 16.14
N ALA A 149 -10.65 23.35 16.58
CA ALA A 149 -11.80 23.27 17.47
C ALA A 149 -13.12 23.09 16.72
N ASP A 150 -13.13 23.24 15.40
CA ASP A 150 -14.34 23.21 14.59
C ASP A 150 -14.90 21.78 14.50
N ASN A 151 -16.21 21.71 14.38
CA ASN A 151 -16.96 20.47 14.18
C ASN A 151 -17.83 20.61 12.93
N TYR A 152 -17.50 19.83 11.91
CA TYR A 152 -18.21 19.80 10.62
C TYR A 152 -19.24 18.68 10.53
N VAL A 153 -19.33 17.83 11.57
CA VAL A 153 -20.29 16.72 11.59
C VAL A 153 -21.69 17.28 11.70
N CYS A 154 -22.50 17.06 10.68
CA CYS A 154 -23.82 17.66 10.62
C CYS A 154 -24.84 16.97 11.55
N THR A 155 -25.72 17.80 12.10
CA THR A 155 -26.99 17.35 12.68
C THR A 155 -28.05 17.22 11.59
N ALA A 156 -29.17 16.56 11.88
CA ALA A 156 -30.30 16.49 10.95
C ALA A 156 -30.87 17.89 10.62
N GLN A 157 -30.78 18.83 11.56
CA GLN A 157 -31.18 20.21 11.33
C GLN A 157 -30.21 20.96 10.41
N ASP A 158 -28.91 20.71 10.57
CA ASP A 158 -27.89 21.32 9.66
C ASP A 158 -28.10 20.81 8.24
N TYR A 159 -28.40 19.54 8.06
CA TYR A 159 -28.71 19.00 6.73
C TYR A 159 -29.97 19.63 6.12
N ARG A 160 -31.01 19.86 6.90
CA ARG A 160 -32.23 20.60 6.47
C ARG A 160 -31.89 22.03 6.01
N LEU A 161 -31.08 22.72 6.78
CA LEU A 161 -30.65 24.08 6.43
C LEU A 161 -29.75 24.09 5.19
N HIS A 162 -28.87 23.11 5.06
CA HIS A 162 -28.02 22.90 3.86
C HIS A 162 -28.92 22.75 2.61
N MET A 163 -29.91 21.86 2.65
CA MET A 163 -30.82 21.65 1.53
C MET A 163 -31.64 22.92 1.20
N ALA A 164 -32.07 23.66 2.20
CA ALA A 164 -32.76 24.94 1.99
C ALA A 164 -31.85 25.96 1.27
N GLU A 165 -30.57 26.02 1.64
CA GLU A 165 -29.60 26.90 0.97
C GLU A 165 -29.29 26.43 -0.46
N VAL A 166 -29.16 25.10 -0.70
CA VAL A 166 -29.08 24.54 -2.06
C VAL A 166 -30.26 25.00 -2.91
N PHE A 167 -31.49 24.93 -2.39
CA PHE A 167 -32.68 25.33 -3.12
C PHE A 167 -32.74 26.83 -3.30
N ARG A 168 -32.30 27.61 -2.33
CA ARG A 168 -32.21 29.08 -2.47
C ARG A 168 -31.27 29.51 -3.58
N ARG A 169 -30.14 28.80 -3.76
CA ARG A 169 -29.15 29.03 -4.82
C ARG A 169 -29.52 28.36 -6.15
N TRP A 170 -30.59 27.57 -6.21
CA TRP A 170 -30.94 26.74 -7.37
C TRP A 170 -30.83 27.45 -8.69
N HIS A 171 -31.46 28.67 -8.77
CA HIS A 171 -31.52 29.49 -9.97
C HIS A 171 -30.14 29.98 -10.46
N THR A 172 -29.11 29.91 -9.66
CA THR A 172 -27.72 30.28 -10.01
C THR A 172 -26.85 29.09 -10.34
N HIS A 173 -27.35 27.88 -10.10
CA HIS A 173 -26.59 26.67 -10.35
C HIS A 173 -26.25 26.53 -11.84
N PRO A 174 -24.99 26.22 -12.24
CA PRO A 174 -24.60 26.17 -13.66
C PRO A 174 -25.48 25.27 -14.51
N GLU A 175 -25.90 24.10 -13.99
CA GLU A 175 -26.75 23.18 -14.72
C GLU A 175 -28.17 23.68 -14.94
N VAL A 176 -28.68 24.52 -14.04
CA VAL A 176 -29.99 25.20 -14.17
C VAL A 176 -29.87 26.35 -15.13
N VAL A 177 -28.85 27.18 -15.02
CA VAL A 177 -28.60 28.34 -15.92
C VAL A 177 -28.45 27.88 -17.37
N ASN A 178 -27.75 26.74 -17.57
CA ASN A 178 -27.54 26.15 -18.89
C ASN A 178 -28.75 25.32 -19.39
N GLY A 179 -29.84 25.25 -18.62
CA GLY A 179 -31.05 24.51 -18.98
C GLY A 179 -30.91 22.99 -19.03
N ARG A 180 -29.87 22.45 -18.41
CA ARG A 180 -29.70 20.99 -18.27
C ARG A 180 -30.55 20.41 -17.14
N TRP A 181 -30.68 21.16 -16.04
CA TRP A 181 -31.60 20.82 -14.96
C TRP A 181 -32.86 21.62 -15.01
N PRO A 182 -33.96 21.16 -14.37
CA PRO A 182 -35.20 21.91 -14.28
C PRO A 182 -35.00 23.33 -13.72
N ALA A 183 -35.73 24.29 -14.24
CA ALA A 183 -35.56 25.69 -13.86
C ALA A 183 -35.96 25.96 -12.39
N THR A 184 -36.85 25.15 -11.83
CA THR A 184 -37.32 25.26 -10.45
C THR A 184 -37.21 23.93 -9.71
N VAL A 185 -37.07 23.97 -8.39
CA VAL A 185 -37.01 22.80 -7.52
C VAL A 185 -38.33 22.04 -7.57
N GLU A 186 -39.47 22.76 -7.67
CA GLU A 186 -40.79 22.13 -7.82
C GLU A 186 -40.85 21.25 -9.06
N GLN A 187 -40.26 21.67 -10.16
CA GLN A 187 -40.20 20.87 -11.40
C GLN A 187 -39.39 19.58 -11.18
N CYS A 188 -38.32 19.64 -10.36
CA CYS A 188 -37.56 18.43 -10.00
C CYS A 188 -38.45 17.42 -9.32
N PHE A 189 -39.39 17.87 -8.50
CA PHE A 189 -40.27 17.00 -7.72
C PHE A 189 -41.59 16.68 -8.43
N GLY A 190 -41.80 17.17 -9.66
CA GLY A 190 -43.02 16.97 -10.41
C GLY A 190 -44.20 17.81 -9.88
N LEU A 191 -43.91 18.89 -9.18
CA LEU A 191 -44.93 19.82 -8.67
C LEU A 191 -45.21 20.96 -9.64
N ALA A 192 -46.40 21.52 -9.54
CA ALA A 192 -46.69 22.79 -10.20
C ALA A 192 -45.90 23.93 -9.52
N PRO A 193 -45.51 25.00 -10.29
CA PRO A 193 -44.84 26.15 -9.69
C PRO A 193 -45.64 26.77 -8.57
N GLN A 194 -44.99 26.98 -7.43
CA GLN A 194 -45.64 27.54 -6.23
C GLN A 194 -44.96 28.82 -5.75
N TYR A 195 -43.68 29.00 -6.04
CA TYR A 195 -42.86 30.03 -5.49
C TYR A 195 -42.22 30.91 -6.61
N ALA A 196 -41.89 32.14 -6.26
CA ALA A 196 -41.15 33.02 -7.13
C ALA A 196 -39.64 32.82 -6.93
N TYR A 197 -38.88 32.84 -8.03
CA TYR A 197 -37.42 32.77 -8.02
C TYR A 197 -36.78 34.13 -8.22
N PRO A 198 -35.67 34.42 -7.48
CA PRO A 198 -35.00 33.61 -6.47
C PRO A 198 -35.88 33.34 -5.24
N LEU A 199 -35.77 32.12 -4.68
CA LEU A 199 -36.52 31.74 -3.49
C LEU A 199 -36.12 32.61 -2.28
N CYS A 200 -37.11 33.01 -1.48
CA CYS A 200 -36.89 33.55 -0.15
C CYS A 200 -36.54 32.41 0.81
N GLU A 201 -36.04 32.76 1.99
CA GLU A 201 -35.66 31.76 3.00
C GLU A 201 -36.82 30.85 3.41
N ALA A 202 -37.99 31.42 3.63
CA ALA A 202 -39.20 30.69 4.03
C ALA A 202 -39.65 29.70 2.94
N ASP A 203 -39.60 30.08 1.68
CA ASP A 203 -40.00 29.23 0.55
C ASP A 203 -38.98 28.09 0.36
N ALA A 204 -37.68 28.39 0.48
CA ALA A 204 -36.60 27.40 0.40
C ALA A 204 -36.69 26.36 1.54
N LEU A 205 -36.97 26.79 2.77
CA LEU A 205 -37.23 25.91 3.88
C LEU A 205 -38.47 25.03 3.68
N ALA A 206 -39.54 25.56 3.14
CA ALA A 206 -40.77 24.80 2.83
C ALA A 206 -40.49 23.71 1.77
N LEU A 207 -39.71 24.04 0.73
CA LEU A 207 -39.27 23.05 -0.27
C LEU A 207 -38.34 22.00 0.32
N ALA A 208 -37.41 22.40 1.22
CA ALA A 208 -36.55 21.44 1.95
C ALA A 208 -37.39 20.51 2.80
N ASP A 209 -38.39 21.00 3.54
CA ASP A 209 -39.32 20.18 4.30
C ASP A 209 -40.09 19.21 3.43
N TYR A 210 -40.61 19.68 2.27
CA TYR A 210 -41.27 18.80 1.31
C TYR A 210 -40.32 17.71 0.76
N PHE A 211 -39.07 18.08 0.45
CA PHE A 211 -38.07 17.12 0.01
C PHE A 211 -37.81 16.04 1.04
N LEU A 212 -37.57 16.44 2.29
CA LEU A 212 -37.21 15.52 3.37
C LEU A 212 -38.37 14.61 3.79
N ASP A 213 -39.61 15.17 3.83
CA ASP A 213 -40.78 14.49 4.42
C ASP A 213 -41.63 13.75 3.41
N VAL A 214 -41.63 14.19 2.15
CA VAL A 214 -42.57 13.69 1.13
C VAL A 214 -41.87 13.11 -0.07
N TYR A 215 -41.04 13.90 -0.73
CA TYR A 215 -40.45 13.49 -2.01
C TYR A 215 -39.42 12.34 -1.84
N ALA A 216 -38.40 12.52 -1.01
CA ALA A 216 -37.37 11.51 -0.82
C ALA A 216 -37.92 10.19 -0.28
N PRO A 217 -38.78 10.14 0.74
CA PRO A 217 -39.45 8.91 1.18
C PRO A 217 -40.30 8.22 0.11
N SER A 218 -40.90 8.99 -0.81
CA SER A 218 -41.68 8.43 -1.92
C SER A 218 -40.84 7.65 -2.93
N ARG A 219 -39.53 7.93 -3.00
CA ARG A 219 -38.61 7.26 -3.91
C ARG A 219 -38.04 5.98 -3.31
N SER A 220 -37.81 5.95 -2.02
CA SER A 220 -37.39 4.77 -1.28
C SER A 220 -37.71 4.91 0.20
N PRO A 221 -38.22 3.88 0.85
CA PRO A 221 -38.49 3.92 2.30
C PRO A 221 -37.19 4.03 3.12
N LYS A 222 -36.03 3.80 2.52
CA LYS A 222 -34.73 4.00 3.18
C LYS A 222 -34.32 5.47 3.27
N ASN A 223 -34.97 6.38 2.54
CA ASN A 223 -34.69 7.81 2.55
C ASN A 223 -35.31 8.51 3.76
N GLU A 224 -34.84 8.19 4.96
CA GLU A 224 -35.24 8.83 6.20
C GLU A 224 -34.43 10.09 6.48
N LEU A 225 -34.50 11.09 5.59
CA LEU A 225 -33.61 12.24 5.60
C LEU A 225 -33.78 13.18 6.80
N ARG A 226 -34.91 13.12 7.51
CA ARG A 226 -35.07 13.81 8.80
C ARG A 226 -34.17 13.29 9.91
N LYS A 227 -33.61 12.11 9.73
CA LYS A 227 -32.66 11.49 10.65
C LYS A 227 -31.23 11.49 10.09
N PHE A 228 -30.99 12.26 9.02
CA PHE A 228 -29.69 12.28 8.37
C PHE A 228 -28.72 13.15 9.16
N GLU A 229 -27.89 12.49 9.97
CA GLU A 229 -26.89 13.12 10.84
C GLU A 229 -25.61 12.27 10.86
N GLY A 230 -24.53 12.86 11.36
CA GLY A 230 -23.25 12.16 11.48
C GLY A 230 -22.35 12.21 10.26
N PHE A 231 -22.74 12.90 9.20
CA PHE A 231 -21.95 13.09 7.98
C PHE A 231 -21.14 14.39 8.02
N VAL A 232 -20.10 14.46 7.20
CA VAL A 232 -19.35 15.68 6.90
C VAL A 232 -19.54 15.98 5.43
N TYR A 233 -20.34 16.96 5.06
CA TYR A 233 -20.58 17.34 3.67
C TYR A 233 -19.84 18.62 3.25
N ASP A 234 -19.26 19.33 4.21
CA ASP A 234 -18.46 20.54 3.99
C ASP A 234 -17.31 20.60 4.99
N GLY A 235 -16.27 21.39 4.71
CA GLY A 235 -15.10 21.58 5.56
C GLY A 235 -13.79 21.11 4.92
N PRO A 236 -12.64 21.61 5.42
CA PRO A 236 -11.32 21.24 4.93
C PRO A 236 -11.01 19.75 5.14
N GLU A 237 -10.37 19.15 4.14
CA GLU A 237 -9.83 17.79 4.16
C GLU A 237 -8.40 17.81 3.63
N TYR A 238 -7.54 17.05 4.27
CA TYR A 238 -6.11 17.01 3.96
C TYR A 238 -5.61 15.60 3.70
N LEU A 239 -4.46 15.52 3.06
CA LEU A 239 -3.61 14.34 2.97
C LEU A 239 -2.33 14.65 3.75
N THR A 240 -2.00 13.83 4.74
CA THR A 240 -0.84 14.03 5.62
C THR A 240 0.08 12.83 5.54
N MET A 241 1.39 13.08 5.45
CA MET A 241 2.44 12.11 5.63
C MET A 241 3.05 12.24 7.03
N PHE A 242 3.10 11.13 7.75
CA PHE A 242 3.78 11.01 9.03
C PHE A 242 4.99 10.11 8.89
N GLY A 243 6.13 10.52 9.45
CA GLY A 243 7.30 9.66 9.59
C GLY A 243 7.04 8.51 10.55
N GLY A 244 7.87 7.49 10.52
CA GLY A 244 7.74 6.30 11.36
C GLY A 244 7.69 6.60 12.87
N ASP A 245 8.34 7.67 13.31
CA ASP A 245 8.32 8.15 14.70
C ASP A 245 7.05 8.98 15.05
N GLY A 246 6.09 9.11 14.12
CA GLY A 246 4.88 9.91 14.27
C GLY A 246 5.07 11.42 14.08
N ALA A 247 6.23 11.87 13.57
CA ALA A 247 6.39 13.27 13.19
C ALA A 247 5.60 13.58 11.92
N GLU A 248 4.87 14.68 11.89
CA GLU A 248 4.28 15.19 10.66
C GLU A 248 5.40 15.66 9.73
N LEU A 249 5.43 15.14 8.50
CA LEU A 249 6.40 15.51 7.48
C LEU A 249 5.83 16.54 6.51
N ASP A 250 4.61 16.31 6.01
CA ASP A 250 3.90 17.25 5.12
C ASP A 250 2.40 17.07 5.22
N THR A 251 1.66 18.16 5.02
CA THR A 251 0.19 18.16 4.92
C THR A 251 -0.23 19.03 3.75
N ILE A 252 -0.99 18.46 2.83
CA ILE A 252 -1.56 19.14 1.67
C ILE A 252 -3.08 18.98 1.65
N ASP A 253 -3.77 19.75 0.81
CA ASP A 253 -5.18 19.52 0.54
C ASP A 253 -5.39 18.10 0.02
N TYR A 254 -6.49 17.45 0.45
CA TYR A 254 -6.87 16.18 -0.16
C TYR A 254 -7.18 16.41 -1.66
N PRO A 255 -6.63 15.58 -2.57
CA PRO A 255 -6.84 15.75 -3.99
C PRO A 255 -8.34 15.65 -4.32
N TYR A 256 -8.80 16.54 -5.20
CA TYR A 256 -10.19 16.60 -5.62
C TYR A 256 -11.17 16.78 -4.44
N PRO A 257 -11.28 18.00 -3.91
CA PRO A 257 -12.17 18.32 -2.80
C PRO A 257 -13.64 18.12 -3.17
N ARG A 258 -14.51 18.10 -2.18
CA ARG A 258 -15.97 18.19 -2.39
C ARG A 258 -16.28 19.44 -3.19
N VAL A 259 -17.24 19.34 -4.08
CA VAL A 259 -17.68 20.46 -4.92
C VAL A 259 -19.07 20.84 -4.48
N ASP A 260 -19.25 22.07 -4.07
CA ASP A 260 -20.48 22.66 -3.55
C ASP A 260 -21.11 21.80 -2.43
N ASP A 261 -22.28 21.26 -2.73
CA ASP A 261 -23.14 20.53 -1.83
C ASP A 261 -23.14 19.00 -2.07
N GLY A 262 -22.26 18.51 -2.92
CA GLY A 262 -22.19 17.10 -3.33
C GLY A 262 -23.17 16.70 -4.43
N LEU A 263 -24.08 17.53 -4.86
CA LEU A 263 -25.01 17.21 -5.95
C LEU A 263 -24.29 16.87 -7.26
N LEU A 264 -23.16 17.51 -7.51
CA LEU A 264 -22.34 17.29 -8.69
C LEU A 264 -21.70 15.88 -8.73
N TRP A 265 -21.70 15.16 -7.61
CA TRP A 265 -21.24 13.77 -7.53
C TRP A 265 -22.37 12.74 -7.77
N GLY A 266 -23.60 13.20 -8.05
CA GLY A 266 -24.73 12.35 -8.33
C GLY A 266 -25.38 11.70 -7.11
N ASP A 267 -25.10 12.18 -5.90
CA ASP A 267 -25.60 11.60 -4.67
C ASP A 267 -27.12 11.55 -4.58
N TYR A 268 -27.78 12.53 -5.19
CA TYR A 268 -29.25 12.69 -5.10
C TYR A 268 -30.01 12.10 -6.30
N ALA A 269 -29.32 11.56 -7.28
CA ALA A 269 -29.93 11.06 -8.51
C ALA A 269 -30.56 9.67 -8.36
N MET A 270 -30.21 8.93 -7.32
CA MET A 270 -30.64 7.56 -7.11
C MET A 270 -32.01 7.49 -6.43
N PRO A 271 -32.75 6.38 -6.57
CA PRO A 271 -33.91 6.11 -5.73
C PRO A 271 -33.61 6.17 -4.23
N ARG A 272 -32.46 5.64 -3.82
CA ARG A 272 -31.89 5.87 -2.47
C ARG A 272 -31.06 7.15 -2.52
N ILE A 273 -31.44 8.08 -1.64
CA ILE A 273 -30.76 9.37 -1.49
C ILE A 273 -29.98 9.32 -0.18
N GLU A 274 -28.67 9.25 -0.30
CA GLU A 274 -27.75 9.16 0.84
C GLU A 274 -26.71 10.25 0.68
N PRO A 275 -26.77 11.33 1.48
CA PRO A 275 -25.79 12.38 1.41
C PRO A 275 -24.37 11.84 1.55
N CYS A 276 -23.45 12.35 0.75
CA CYS A 276 -22.04 11.99 0.73
C CYS A 276 -21.70 10.58 0.23
N ASN A 277 -22.68 9.71 -0.04
CA ASN A 277 -22.42 8.31 -0.39
C ASN A 277 -21.52 8.14 -1.62
N ARG A 278 -21.60 9.01 -2.60
CA ARG A 278 -20.79 8.90 -3.82
C ARG A 278 -19.43 9.60 -3.70
N VAL A 279 -19.38 10.70 -2.96
CA VAL A 279 -18.18 11.52 -2.81
C VAL A 279 -17.23 11.05 -1.71
N ASP A 280 -17.74 10.38 -0.68
CA ASP A 280 -16.95 9.88 0.46
C ASP A 280 -16.51 8.42 0.30
N ARG A 281 -16.25 8.02 -0.91
CA ARG A 281 -15.67 6.73 -1.28
C ARG A 281 -14.20 6.92 -1.60
N PHE A 282 -13.33 6.56 -0.66
CA PHE A 282 -11.90 6.72 -0.77
C PHE A 282 -11.22 5.37 -1.01
N ASN A 283 -10.25 5.35 -1.90
CA ASN A 283 -9.27 4.29 -2.04
C ASN A 283 -7.87 4.92 -1.99
N ALA A 284 -6.90 4.14 -1.57
CA ALA A 284 -5.50 4.51 -1.62
C ALA A 284 -4.64 3.30 -2.00
N GLY A 285 -3.45 3.55 -2.48
CA GLY A 285 -2.51 2.50 -2.85
C GLY A 285 -1.08 2.99 -2.96
N VAL A 286 -0.19 2.05 -3.19
CA VAL A 286 1.22 2.28 -3.49
C VAL A 286 1.50 1.62 -4.84
N ALA A 287 2.21 2.32 -5.71
CA ALA A 287 2.62 1.82 -7.03
C ALA A 287 4.04 2.27 -7.36
N TYR A 288 4.77 1.46 -8.09
CA TYR A 288 6.10 1.81 -8.63
C TYR A 288 5.93 2.33 -10.06
N LEU A 289 5.56 3.62 -10.18
CA LEU A 289 5.21 4.24 -11.47
C LEU A 289 6.41 4.46 -12.39
N ASP A 290 7.61 4.47 -11.85
CA ASP A 290 8.87 4.54 -12.63
C ASP A 290 9.66 3.22 -12.57
N GLY A 291 9.08 2.17 -11.98
CA GLY A 291 9.72 0.88 -11.78
C GLY A 291 10.78 0.86 -10.66
N GLU A 292 11.10 2.00 -10.07
CA GLU A 292 12.21 2.13 -9.10
C GLU A 292 11.77 2.59 -7.72
N ARG A 293 10.78 3.48 -7.63
CA ARG A 293 10.35 4.14 -6.39
C ARG A 293 8.87 3.98 -6.13
N PRO A 294 8.45 3.95 -4.85
CA PRO A 294 7.04 3.91 -4.49
C PRO A 294 6.39 5.29 -4.62
N TYR A 295 5.22 5.31 -5.21
CA TYR A 295 4.33 6.48 -5.33
C TYR A 295 3.06 6.23 -4.56
N LEU A 296 2.52 7.27 -3.91
CA LEU A 296 1.22 7.22 -3.27
C LEU A 296 0.12 7.47 -4.30
N ILE A 297 -0.88 6.59 -4.35
CA ILE A 297 -2.10 6.76 -5.12
C ILE A 297 -3.23 7.12 -4.16
N ALA A 298 -3.91 8.24 -4.39
CA ALA A 298 -5.06 8.69 -3.62
C ALA A 298 -6.27 8.86 -4.53
N CYS A 299 -7.38 8.21 -4.18
CA CYS A 299 -8.60 8.19 -5.00
C CYS A 299 -9.80 8.73 -4.23
N ARG A 300 -10.76 9.30 -4.93
CA ARG A 300 -12.08 9.70 -4.42
C ARG A 300 -13.16 9.42 -5.44
N GLY A 301 -14.22 8.74 -5.01
CA GLY A 301 -15.36 8.35 -5.85
C GLY A 301 -15.05 7.19 -6.78
N TYR A 302 -16.08 6.41 -7.14
CA TYR A 302 -16.02 5.31 -8.12
C TYR A 302 -17.40 4.86 -8.62
N TYR A 303 -18.48 5.20 -7.93
CA TYR A 303 -19.84 4.88 -8.37
C TYR A 303 -20.35 5.79 -9.50
N THR A 304 -19.90 7.04 -9.50
CA THR A 304 -20.21 8.04 -10.50
C THR A 304 -18.93 8.72 -10.96
N ARG A 305 -18.67 9.98 -10.59
CA ARG A 305 -17.39 10.64 -10.80
C ARG A 305 -16.26 9.82 -10.13
N ALA A 306 -15.17 9.65 -10.85
CA ALA A 306 -13.98 8.94 -10.39
C ALA A 306 -12.78 9.89 -10.47
N THR A 307 -12.00 9.97 -9.40
CA THR A 307 -10.78 10.79 -9.34
C THR A 307 -9.63 10.01 -8.75
N LEU A 308 -8.45 10.15 -9.35
CA LEU A 308 -7.19 9.55 -8.89
C LEU A 308 -6.08 10.60 -8.96
N ALA A 309 -5.16 10.53 -8.03
CA ALA A 309 -3.96 11.35 -8.06
C ALA A 309 -2.75 10.53 -7.60
N ALA A 310 -1.62 10.70 -8.26
CA ALA A 310 -0.35 10.09 -7.88
C ALA A 310 0.60 11.14 -7.32
N TYR A 311 1.29 10.76 -6.25
CA TYR A 311 2.28 11.60 -5.59
C TYR A 311 3.59 10.85 -5.39
N ASP A 312 4.69 11.50 -5.76
CA ASP A 312 6.02 11.20 -5.28
C ASP A 312 6.22 11.85 -3.91
N PHE A 313 7.07 11.29 -3.07
CA PHE A 313 7.39 11.85 -1.76
C PHE A 313 8.90 11.91 -1.56
N PHE A 314 9.46 13.10 -1.68
CA PHE A 314 10.89 13.36 -1.45
C PHE A 314 11.09 14.72 -0.77
N GLU A 315 12.24 14.90 -0.12
CA GLU A 315 12.54 16.11 0.67
C GLU A 315 11.42 16.44 1.71
N ASN A 316 10.77 15.38 2.24
CA ASN A 316 9.64 15.48 3.17
C ASN A 316 8.45 16.29 2.61
N ARG A 317 8.16 16.16 1.32
CA ARG A 317 7.05 16.85 0.66
C ARG A 317 6.35 15.97 -0.37
N PHE A 318 5.05 16.16 -0.49
CA PHE A 318 4.26 15.59 -1.58
C PHE A 318 4.51 16.35 -2.88
N HIS A 319 4.84 15.63 -3.94
CA HIS A 319 4.94 16.13 -5.30
C HIS A 319 3.94 15.42 -6.18
N LYS A 320 2.90 16.17 -6.62
CA LYS A 320 1.88 15.58 -7.50
C LYS A 320 2.49 15.29 -8.87
N VAL A 321 2.44 14.01 -9.29
CA VAL A 321 2.95 13.55 -10.58
C VAL A 321 1.90 13.72 -11.65
N TRP A 322 0.72 13.17 -11.41
CA TRP A 322 -0.43 13.34 -12.30
C TRP A 322 -1.75 13.33 -11.50
N GLY A 323 -2.82 13.66 -12.18
CA GLY A 323 -4.16 13.62 -11.60
C GLY A 323 -5.22 13.47 -12.66
N ILE A 324 -6.21 12.63 -12.37
CA ILE A 324 -7.29 12.21 -13.24
C ILE A 324 -8.61 12.56 -12.60
N ASP A 325 -9.55 13.05 -13.42
CA ASP A 325 -10.91 13.37 -13.02
C ASP A 325 -11.85 13.04 -14.18
N SER A 326 -12.77 12.11 -13.97
CA SER A 326 -13.78 11.78 -15.00
C SER A 326 -14.76 12.93 -15.28
N GLY A 327 -14.72 13.97 -14.46
CA GLY A 327 -15.73 15.02 -14.51
C GLY A 327 -17.06 14.55 -13.93
N PHE A 328 -18.02 15.46 -13.90
CA PHE A 328 -19.37 15.18 -13.40
C PHE A 328 -20.13 14.24 -14.35
N VAL A 329 -20.99 13.41 -13.78
CA VAL A 329 -21.90 12.59 -14.57
C VAL A 329 -23.12 13.43 -14.94
N PRO A 330 -23.41 13.63 -16.22
CA PRO A 330 -24.55 14.42 -16.67
C PRO A 330 -25.88 13.81 -16.23
N MET A 331 -26.76 14.65 -15.69
CA MET A 331 -28.09 14.28 -15.25
C MET A 331 -29.10 15.29 -15.77
N ALA A 332 -30.30 14.83 -16.10
CA ALA A 332 -31.42 15.73 -16.50
C ALA A 332 -32.15 16.28 -15.28
N ASN A 333 -32.19 15.53 -14.19
CA ASN A 333 -32.80 15.91 -12.92
C ASN A 333 -32.03 15.21 -11.78
N PRO A 334 -31.27 15.93 -10.93
CA PRO A 334 -30.42 15.32 -9.90
C PRO A 334 -31.18 14.56 -8.83
N PHE A 335 -32.50 14.72 -8.73
CA PHE A 335 -33.36 14.02 -7.77
C PHE A 335 -34.17 12.88 -8.39
N ASN A 336 -34.06 12.65 -9.71
CA ASN A 336 -34.89 11.67 -10.40
C ASN A 336 -34.19 10.86 -11.48
N ASP A 337 -32.92 11.09 -11.75
CA ASP A 337 -32.16 10.33 -12.72
C ASP A 337 -31.56 9.09 -12.07
N SER A 338 -31.87 7.91 -12.58
CA SER A 338 -31.39 6.61 -12.07
C SER A 338 -30.28 5.98 -12.90
N GLY A 339 -29.91 6.60 -14.03
CA GLY A 339 -28.91 6.09 -14.97
C GLY A 339 -27.48 6.58 -14.72
N CYS A 340 -27.27 7.38 -13.69
CA CYS A 340 -25.99 8.08 -13.50
C CYS A 340 -24.79 7.17 -13.25
N HIS A 341 -24.95 5.99 -12.65
CA HIS A 341 -23.84 5.04 -12.41
C HIS A 341 -23.17 4.58 -13.71
N LEU A 342 -23.93 4.38 -14.76
CA LEU A 342 -23.43 3.88 -16.04
C LEU A 342 -23.20 4.99 -17.08
N ALA A 343 -23.48 6.24 -16.73
CA ALA A 343 -23.25 7.37 -17.63
C ALA A 343 -21.75 7.70 -17.75
N VAL A 344 -21.39 8.35 -18.85
CA VAL A 344 -20.04 8.87 -19.10
C VAL A 344 -19.90 10.23 -18.41
N GLY A 345 -18.80 10.47 -17.73
CA GLY A 345 -18.47 11.77 -17.14
C GLY A 345 -18.18 12.83 -18.20
N THR A 346 -18.08 14.07 -17.78
CA THR A 346 -17.93 15.23 -18.69
C THR A 346 -16.51 15.40 -19.24
N ASP A 347 -15.50 14.76 -18.65
CA ASP A 347 -14.15 14.84 -19.20
C ASP A 347 -14.05 14.08 -20.54
N PRO A 348 -13.45 14.69 -21.58
CA PRO A 348 -13.41 14.09 -22.92
C PRO A 348 -12.52 12.83 -23.02
N VAL A 349 -11.55 12.64 -22.11
CA VAL A 349 -10.63 11.51 -22.07
C VAL A 349 -11.05 10.53 -20.98
N TYR A 350 -11.14 11.01 -19.74
CA TYR A 350 -11.37 10.19 -18.57
C TYR A 350 -12.85 9.98 -18.21
N GLY A 351 -13.78 10.64 -18.90
CA GLY A 351 -15.22 10.51 -18.62
C GLY A 351 -15.73 9.06 -18.64
N ILE A 352 -15.09 8.19 -19.41
CA ILE A 352 -15.43 6.78 -19.48
C ILE A 352 -15.03 5.98 -18.23
N LEU A 353 -14.25 6.56 -17.30
CA LEU A 353 -13.91 5.94 -16.01
C LEU A 353 -15.06 6.01 -15.00
N ALA A 354 -15.97 6.97 -15.17
CA ALA A 354 -17.08 7.15 -14.24
C ALA A 354 -17.85 5.84 -14.03
N GLY A 355 -18.02 5.42 -12.77
CA GLY A 355 -18.76 4.20 -12.43
C GLY A 355 -18.04 2.88 -12.73
N GLN A 356 -16.73 2.89 -13.01
CA GLN A 356 -15.96 1.67 -13.36
C GLN A 356 -15.01 1.20 -12.25
N GLY A 357 -14.87 1.95 -11.15
CA GLY A 357 -13.97 1.58 -10.07
C GLY A 357 -14.58 0.60 -9.07
N ASN A 358 -13.75 -0.13 -8.37
CA ASN A 358 -14.14 -1.07 -7.32
C ASN A 358 -13.97 -0.48 -5.91
N HIS A 359 -14.33 -1.27 -4.89
CA HIS A 359 -14.08 -0.94 -3.48
C HIS A 359 -12.59 -0.98 -3.09
N SER A 360 -11.72 -1.41 -3.98
CA SER A 360 -10.27 -1.38 -3.85
C SER A 360 -9.62 -1.08 -5.18
N ILE A 361 -8.32 -0.85 -5.16
CA ILE A 361 -7.47 -0.83 -6.36
C ILE A 361 -6.43 -1.94 -6.23
N SER A 362 -5.83 -2.32 -7.35
CA SER A 362 -4.61 -3.12 -7.39
C SER A 362 -3.56 -2.41 -8.21
N THR A 363 -2.30 -2.60 -7.82
CA THR A 363 -1.16 -2.04 -8.55
C THR A 363 -0.24 -3.18 -8.99
N ALA A 364 0.08 -3.22 -10.26
CA ALA A 364 0.87 -4.28 -10.88
C ALA A 364 1.43 -3.81 -12.22
N ASP A 365 2.55 -4.34 -12.64
CA ASP A 365 3.09 -4.21 -14.00
C ASP A 365 2.27 -5.14 -14.92
N ILE A 366 1.20 -4.59 -15.54
CA ILE A 366 0.25 -5.40 -16.31
C ILE A 366 0.57 -5.44 -17.80
N ASP A 367 1.43 -4.57 -18.31
CA ASP A 367 1.84 -4.55 -19.70
C ASP A 367 3.31 -4.95 -19.92
N GLY A 368 4.06 -5.20 -18.84
CA GLY A 368 5.40 -5.75 -18.86
C GLY A 368 6.49 -4.73 -19.21
N ASP A 369 6.24 -3.44 -19.01
CA ASP A 369 7.20 -2.36 -19.27
C ASP A 369 8.15 -2.07 -18.10
N GLY A 370 7.88 -2.68 -16.93
CA GLY A 370 8.65 -2.56 -15.71
C GLY A 370 8.12 -1.48 -14.74
N CYS A 371 7.09 -0.74 -15.13
CA CYS A 371 6.37 0.21 -14.28
C CYS A 371 5.04 -0.41 -13.84
N MET A 372 4.43 0.11 -12.77
CA MET A 372 3.14 -0.40 -12.31
C MET A 372 1.99 0.46 -12.77
N GLU A 373 0.95 -0.18 -13.28
CA GLU A 373 -0.34 0.41 -13.57
C GLU A 373 -1.27 0.35 -12.37
N ILE A 374 -2.32 1.17 -12.42
CA ILE A 374 -3.42 1.14 -11.46
C ILE A 374 -4.62 0.43 -12.08
N VAL A 375 -4.89 -0.80 -11.65
CA VAL A 375 -6.11 -1.51 -12.00
C VAL A 375 -7.24 -0.98 -11.13
N TYR A 376 -8.18 -0.28 -11.79
CA TYR A 376 -9.27 0.46 -11.17
C TYR A 376 -10.63 -0.20 -11.48
N GLY A 377 -10.79 -1.45 -11.05
CA GLY A 377 -12.00 -2.22 -11.36
C GLY A 377 -12.09 -2.63 -12.83
N ALA A 378 -13.07 -2.11 -13.55
CA ALA A 378 -13.28 -2.39 -14.97
C ALA A 378 -12.39 -1.53 -15.92
N ALA A 379 -11.49 -0.75 -15.36
CA ALA A 379 -10.56 0.11 -16.09
C ALA A 379 -9.13 -0.03 -15.55
N ALA A 380 -8.13 0.38 -16.34
CA ALA A 380 -6.75 0.51 -15.90
C ALA A 380 -6.14 1.83 -16.38
N ILE A 381 -5.30 2.39 -15.52
CA ILE A 381 -4.57 3.63 -15.72
C ILE A 381 -3.09 3.28 -15.78
N ASP A 382 -2.44 3.75 -16.81
CA ASP A 382 -1.02 3.60 -17.05
C ASP A 382 -0.18 4.36 -16.01
N HIS A 383 1.07 3.97 -15.82
CA HIS A 383 2.01 4.57 -14.90
C HIS A 383 2.16 6.10 -15.06
N ASP A 384 2.00 6.62 -16.28
CA ASP A 384 2.10 8.05 -16.59
C ASP A 384 0.77 8.82 -16.41
N GLY A 385 -0.30 8.13 -15.97
CA GLY A 385 -1.64 8.68 -15.80
C GLY A 385 -2.52 8.60 -17.05
N SER A 386 -2.03 8.06 -18.17
CA SER A 386 -2.86 7.84 -19.35
C SER A 386 -3.85 6.69 -19.13
N LEU A 387 -4.94 6.68 -19.89
CA LEU A 387 -5.95 5.63 -19.80
C LEU A 387 -5.56 4.47 -20.71
N LEU A 388 -5.26 3.31 -20.13
CA LEU A 388 -5.05 2.10 -20.91
C LEU A 388 -6.36 1.59 -21.49
N TYR A 389 -7.35 1.36 -20.65
CA TYR A 389 -8.69 0.94 -21.10
C TYR A 389 -9.76 1.24 -20.05
N SER A 390 -11.02 1.26 -20.53
CA SER A 390 -12.25 1.21 -19.75
C SER A 390 -13.25 0.30 -20.47
N LYS A 391 -13.67 -0.78 -19.83
CA LYS A 391 -14.33 -1.90 -20.51
C LYS A 391 -15.84 -1.74 -20.65
N TYR A 392 -16.30 -2.10 -21.82
CA TYR A 392 -17.69 -2.19 -22.21
C TYR A 392 -17.94 -3.56 -22.84
N GLY A 393 -19.12 -4.09 -22.64
CA GLY A 393 -19.59 -5.31 -23.31
C GLY A 393 -21.00 -5.14 -23.88
N THR A 394 -21.56 -6.22 -24.37
CA THR A 394 -22.92 -6.25 -24.91
C THR A 394 -23.82 -7.01 -23.96
N LEU A 395 -24.96 -6.44 -23.60
CA LEU A 395 -25.95 -7.10 -22.75
C LEU A 395 -26.51 -8.35 -23.43
N PRO A 396 -27.19 -9.25 -22.69
CA PRO A 396 -27.78 -10.47 -23.26
C PRO A 396 -28.78 -10.25 -24.41
N ASP A 397 -29.29 -9.03 -24.58
CA ASP A 397 -30.14 -8.66 -25.73
C ASP A 397 -29.39 -8.66 -27.08
N GLY A 398 -28.07 -8.81 -27.06
CA GLY A 398 -27.19 -8.81 -28.22
C GLY A 398 -27.03 -7.47 -28.92
N ARG A 399 -27.50 -6.36 -28.33
CA ARG A 399 -27.55 -5.03 -28.98
C ARG A 399 -27.06 -3.91 -28.08
N THR A 400 -27.44 -3.90 -26.82
CA THR A 400 -27.13 -2.82 -25.89
C THR A 400 -25.71 -2.92 -25.42
N ARG A 401 -24.90 -1.89 -25.70
CA ARG A 401 -23.55 -1.75 -25.19
C ARG A 401 -23.60 -1.11 -23.81
N ALA A 402 -23.01 -1.74 -22.82
CA ALA A 402 -22.99 -1.27 -21.44
C ALA A 402 -21.58 -1.36 -20.85
N LYS A 403 -21.32 -0.55 -19.83
CA LYS A 403 -20.13 -0.65 -18.99
C LYS A 403 -20.17 -1.97 -18.21
N PHE A 404 -18.98 -2.46 -17.78
CA PHE A 404 -18.94 -3.53 -16.80
C PHE A 404 -19.41 -3.02 -15.44
N GLY A 405 -19.04 -1.80 -15.11
CA GLY A 405 -19.51 -1.15 -13.88
C GLY A 405 -18.66 -1.45 -12.67
N HIS A 406 -19.19 -1.06 -11.53
CA HIS A 406 -18.58 -1.23 -10.21
C HIS A 406 -18.65 -2.68 -9.73
N GLY A 407 -17.78 -3.06 -8.76
CA GLY A 407 -17.79 -4.36 -8.11
C GLY A 407 -17.10 -4.39 -6.74
N ASP A 408 -17.42 -5.41 -5.94
CA ASP A 408 -16.97 -5.56 -4.56
C ASP A 408 -15.57 -6.19 -4.42
N ALA A 409 -15.17 -7.03 -5.36
CA ALA A 409 -13.91 -7.77 -5.29
C ALA A 409 -13.20 -7.83 -6.64
N MET A 410 -11.89 -7.72 -6.59
CA MET A 410 -11.01 -7.80 -7.76
C MET A 410 -9.66 -8.36 -7.34
N HIS A 411 -9.14 -9.29 -8.14
CA HIS A 411 -7.85 -9.94 -7.91
C HIS A 411 -6.99 -9.83 -9.16
N VAL A 412 -5.75 -9.38 -9.00
CA VAL A 412 -4.75 -9.27 -10.08
C VAL A 412 -3.58 -10.17 -9.72
N ALA A 413 -3.32 -11.18 -10.54
CA ALA A 413 -2.26 -12.15 -10.31
C ALA A 413 -1.89 -12.87 -11.63
N ASP A 414 -0.77 -13.59 -11.64
CA ASP A 414 -0.47 -14.62 -12.62
C ASP A 414 -1.35 -15.85 -12.33
N ILE A 415 -2.56 -15.86 -12.93
CA ILE A 415 -3.58 -16.90 -12.76
C ILE A 415 -3.32 -18.06 -13.71
N ASP A 416 -2.93 -17.76 -14.93
CA ASP A 416 -2.64 -18.72 -15.99
C ASP A 416 -1.15 -18.72 -16.34
N PRO A 417 -0.31 -19.53 -15.66
CA PRO A 417 1.14 -19.52 -15.84
C PRO A 417 1.60 -20.00 -17.23
N ASP A 418 0.69 -20.46 -18.08
CA ASP A 418 0.99 -20.88 -19.44
C ASP A 418 0.67 -19.77 -20.47
N SER A 419 0.13 -18.62 -19.99
CA SER A 419 -0.13 -17.40 -20.75
C SER A 419 0.79 -16.28 -20.25
N PRO A 420 1.42 -15.48 -21.12
CA PRO A 420 2.22 -14.35 -20.69
C PRO A 420 1.39 -13.28 -19.99
N GLY A 421 1.96 -12.60 -18.99
CA GLY A 421 1.36 -11.48 -18.28
C GLY A 421 0.49 -11.90 -17.12
N LEU A 422 -0.30 -10.96 -16.63
CA LEU A 422 -1.20 -11.13 -15.49
C LEU A 422 -2.66 -11.19 -15.94
N GLU A 423 -3.52 -11.71 -15.08
CA GLU A 423 -4.96 -11.71 -15.28
C GLU A 423 -5.67 -10.96 -14.14
N ILE A 424 -6.89 -10.51 -14.46
CA ILE A 424 -7.82 -9.87 -13.52
C ILE A 424 -9.06 -10.73 -13.38
N PHE A 425 -9.38 -11.16 -12.16
CA PHE A 425 -10.66 -11.79 -11.84
C PHE A 425 -11.51 -10.85 -11.00
N ASN A 426 -12.73 -10.54 -11.47
CA ASN A 426 -13.54 -9.44 -10.94
C ASN A 426 -15.02 -9.77 -10.96
N VAL A 427 -15.76 -9.38 -9.93
CA VAL A 427 -17.24 -9.36 -9.89
C VAL A 427 -17.76 -7.96 -10.16
N TYR A 428 -19.04 -7.86 -10.60
CA TYR A 428 -19.72 -6.61 -10.94
C TYR A 428 -21.10 -6.57 -10.26
N GLU A 429 -21.50 -5.39 -9.75
CA GLU A 429 -22.74 -5.20 -9.00
C GLU A 429 -23.95 -4.75 -9.83
N GLU A 430 -23.76 -4.36 -11.09
CA GLU A 430 -24.80 -3.65 -11.87
C GLU A 430 -25.97 -4.54 -12.31
N GLY A 431 -25.90 -5.84 -12.07
CA GLY A 431 -26.96 -6.80 -12.38
C GLY A 431 -27.39 -6.74 -13.85
N GLU A 432 -28.70 -6.60 -14.11
CA GLU A 432 -29.26 -6.53 -15.47
C GLU A 432 -28.67 -5.45 -16.38
N ARG A 433 -27.97 -4.46 -15.82
CA ARG A 433 -27.40 -3.33 -16.54
C ARG A 433 -25.95 -3.52 -16.98
N ALA A 434 -25.30 -4.60 -16.54
CA ALA A 434 -23.93 -4.94 -16.90
C ALA A 434 -23.87 -6.20 -17.78
N PRO A 435 -22.90 -6.31 -18.69
CA PRO A 435 -22.76 -7.48 -19.55
C PRO A 435 -22.27 -8.73 -18.83
N TYR A 436 -21.64 -8.55 -17.67
CA TYR A 436 -21.09 -9.63 -16.85
C TYR A 436 -21.44 -9.42 -15.37
N GLY A 437 -21.75 -10.50 -14.65
CA GLY A 437 -21.73 -10.55 -13.20
C GLY A 437 -20.34 -10.81 -12.66
N TRP A 438 -19.50 -11.52 -13.44
CA TRP A 438 -18.08 -11.72 -13.16
C TRP A 438 -17.33 -12.06 -14.46
N ALA A 439 -16.01 -11.80 -14.47
CA ALA A 439 -15.16 -12.14 -15.62
C ALA A 439 -13.71 -12.39 -15.20
N LEU A 440 -13.05 -13.34 -15.89
CA LEU A 440 -11.59 -13.42 -16.00
C LEU A 440 -11.16 -12.66 -17.24
N ARG A 441 -10.24 -11.74 -17.06
CA ARG A 441 -9.74 -10.82 -18.10
C ARG A 441 -8.23 -10.90 -18.21
N ASP A 442 -7.73 -10.69 -19.37
CA ASP A 442 -6.34 -10.34 -19.62
C ASP A 442 -6.04 -8.97 -18.98
N ALA A 443 -4.95 -8.82 -18.25
CA ALA A 443 -4.70 -7.60 -17.49
C ALA A 443 -4.19 -6.45 -18.37
N GLU A 444 -3.35 -6.74 -19.38
CA GLU A 444 -2.79 -5.75 -20.30
C GLU A 444 -3.91 -5.09 -21.14
N THR A 445 -4.78 -5.90 -21.73
CA THR A 445 -5.81 -5.43 -22.65
C THR A 445 -7.16 -5.18 -21.99
N GLY A 446 -7.41 -5.78 -20.83
CA GLY A 446 -8.70 -5.84 -20.16
C GLY A 446 -9.73 -6.72 -20.86
N ASP A 447 -9.34 -7.49 -21.91
CA ASP A 447 -10.26 -8.32 -22.67
C ASP A 447 -10.69 -9.55 -21.88
N VAL A 448 -11.97 -9.90 -22.02
CA VAL A 448 -12.57 -11.04 -21.32
C VAL A 448 -12.11 -12.34 -21.96
N ARG A 449 -11.46 -13.20 -21.17
CA ARG A 449 -11.17 -14.58 -21.54
C ARG A 449 -12.42 -15.44 -21.42
N PHE A 450 -13.10 -15.36 -20.28
CA PHE A 450 -14.42 -15.93 -20.05
C PHE A 450 -15.12 -15.22 -18.88
N GLY A 451 -16.42 -15.31 -18.79
CA GLY A 451 -17.22 -14.71 -17.74
C GLY A 451 -18.70 -15.02 -17.93
N GLU A 452 -19.51 -14.72 -16.93
CA GLU A 452 -20.92 -14.99 -16.94
C GLU A 452 -21.75 -13.75 -16.62
N TYR A 453 -22.90 -13.63 -17.26
CA TYR A 453 -23.91 -12.63 -16.93
C TYR A 453 -24.65 -13.04 -15.63
N ALA A 454 -24.99 -12.04 -14.83
CA ALA A 454 -25.85 -12.22 -13.67
C ALA A 454 -26.85 -11.08 -13.56
N GLU A 455 -28.07 -11.38 -13.13
CA GLU A 455 -29.13 -10.40 -12.88
C GLU A 455 -29.03 -9.79 -11.48
N GLU A 456 -28.22 -10.38 -10.62
CA GLU A 456 -28.02 -10.00 -9.22
C GLU A 456 -26.60 -9.58 -8.93
N ASP A 457 -26.42 -8.83 -7.86
CA ASP A 457 -25.12 -8.58 -7.25
C ASP A 457 -24.58 -9.90 -6.66
N LEU A 458 -23.39 -10.30 -7.11
CA LEU A 458 -22.73 -11.53 -6.68
C LEU A 458 -21.82 -11.35 -5.45
N GLY A 459 -21.64 -10.11 -5.01
CA GLY A 459 -20.86 -9.76 -3.84
C GLY A 459 -19.36 -9.96 -4.08
N ARG A 460 -18.83 -11.13 -3.77
CA ARG A 460 -17.37 -11.36 -3.78
C ARG A 460 -16.98 -12.53 -4.67
N CYS A 461 -15.71 -12.51 -5.08
CA CYS A 461 -15.03 -13.60 -5.78
C CYS A 461 -13.68 -13.90 -5.12
N MET A 462 -13.02 -14.97 -5.54
CA MET A 462 -11.70 -15.34 -5.08
C MET A 462 -10.92 -16.12 -6.14
N ILE A 463 -9.61 -16.11 -6.01
CA ILE A 463 -8.68 -16.91 -6.80
C ILE A 463 -7.69 -17.64 -5.88
N GLY A 464 -7.20 -18.79 -6.30
CA GLY A 464 -6.15 -19.49 -5.57
C GLY A 464 -5.90 -20.90 -6.09
N LYS A 465 -4.76 -21.46 -5.70
CA LYS A 465 -4.43 -22.85 -5.97
C LYS A 465 -5.13 -23.77 -4.97
N ILE A 466 -6.36 -24.15 -5.25
CA ILE A 466 -7.20 -25.01 -4.37
C ILE A 466 -7.30 -26.47 -4.87
N ASP A 467 -6.96 -26.73 -6.13
CA ASP A 467 -6.83 -28.08 -6.68
C ASP A 467 -5.40 -28.34 -7.15
N PRO A 468 -4.67 -29.25 -6.49
CA PRO A 468 -3.28 -29.54 -6.87
C PRO A 468 -3.16 -30.23 -8.24
N ASN A 469 -4.25 -30.81 -8.76
CA ASN A 469 -4.26 -31.55 -10.02
C ASN A 469 -4.56 -30.68 -11.24
N THR A 470 -5.07 -29.47 -11.06
CA THR A 470 -5.42 -28.56 -12.13
C THR A 470 -4.34 -27.47 -12.27
N ARG A 471 -3.72 -27.35 -13.44
CA ARG A 471 -2.72 -26.31 -13.76
C ARG A 471 -3.36 -24.93 -13.71
N GLY A 472 -2.62 -23.93 -13.22
CA GLY A 472 -3.08 -22.57 -12.96
C GLY A 472 -3.83 -22.40 -11.65
N LEU A 473 -4.19 -21.15 -11.31
CA LEU A 473 -5.05 -20.85 -10.17
C LEU A 473 -6.50 -21.09 -10.58
N GLN A 474 -7.29 -21.61 -9.65
CA GLN A 474 -8.73 -21.67 -9.81
C GLN A 474 -9.36 -20.34 -9.48
N VAL A 475 -10.46 -20.01 -10.16
CA VAL A 475 -11.25 -18.81 -9.92
C VAL A 475 -12.68 -19.20 -9.55
N TRP A 476 -13.31 -18.49 -8.62
CA TRP A 476 -14.69 -18.85 -8.22
C TRP A 476 -15.51 -17.69 -7.70
N VAL A 477 -16.81 -17.82 -7.88
CA VAL A 477 -17.88 -17.03 -7.29
C VAL A 477 -18.86 -17.98 -6.62
N LYS A 478 -19.75 -18.62 -7.42
CA LYS A 478 -20.69 -19.68 -7.01
C LYS A 478 -20.16 -21.07 -7.38
N ASP A 479 -19.49 -21.18 -8.49
CA ASP A 479 -18.82 -22.39 -8.99
C ASP A 479 -17.33 -22.15 -9.17
N VAL A 480 -16.56 -23.23 -9.20
CA VAL A 480 -15.10 -23.18 -9.37
C VAL A 480 -14.75 -23.45 -10.83
N TYR A 481 -13.86 -22.62 -11.39
CA TYR A 481 -13.42 -22.73 -12.78
C TYR A 481 -11.91 -22.84 -12.87
N ASP A 482 -11.43 -23.57 -13.88
CA ASP A 482 -10.03 -23.54 -14.29
C ASP A 482 -9.75 -22.30 -15.17
N VAL A 483 -8.47 -22.09 -15.52
CA VAL A 483 -8.01 -20.95 -16.34
C VAL A 483 -8.62 -20.89 -17.74
N ASN A 484 -9.23 -21.98 -18.21
CA ASN A 484 -9.89 -22.08 -19.52
C ASN A 484 -11.43 -21.92 -19.42
N GLY A 485 -11.96 -21.62 -18.22
CA GLY A 485 -13.39 -21.46 -17.99
C GLY A 485 -14.16 -22.77 -17.88
N ARG A 486 -13.47 -23.90 -17.70
CA ARG A 486 -14.14 -25.18 -17.46
C ARG A 486 -14.55 -25.28 -15.99
N THR A 487 -15.80 -25.52 -15.71
CA THR A 487 -16.30 -25.79 -14.36
C THR A 487 -15.67 -27.06 -13.79
N LEU A 488 -15.17 -26.97 -12.56
CA LEU A 488 -14.63 -28.10 -11.81
C LEU A 488 -15.68 -28.62 -10.84
N GLU A 489 -15.81 -29.94 -10.72
CA GLU A 489 -16.72 -30.57 -9.75
C GLU A 489 -16.10 -30.54 -8.33
N LEU A 490 -15.92 -29.32 -7.79
CA LEU A 490 -15.37 -29.06 -6.47
C LEU A 490 -16.37 -28.30 -5.61
N PRO A 491 -16.38 -28.50 -4.29
CA PRO A 491 -17.06 -27.59 -3.38
C PRO A 491 -16.50 -26.18 -3.51
N THR A 492 -17.37 -25.18 -3.60
CA THR A 492 -16.94 -23.76 -3.67
C THR A 492 -16.48 -23.30 -2.30
N PRO A 493 -15.21 -22.85 -2.15
CA PRO A 493 -14.75 -22.28 -0.90
C PRO A 493 -15.32 -20.89 -0.63
N GLY A 494 -15.04 -20.32 0.56
CA GLY A 494 -15.35 -18.94 0.86
C GLY A 494 -14.65 -17.94 -0.05
N THR A 495 -15.15 -16.70 -0.07
CA THR A 495 -14.68 -15.65 -0.99
C THR A 495 -14.17 -14.39 -0.27
N ASN A 496 -14.01 -14.42 1.06
CA ASN A 496 -13.65 -13.20 1.79
C ASN A 496 -12.13 -12.95 1.86
N MET A 497 -11.34 -13.96 2.26
CA MET A 497 -9.88 -13.79 2.37
C MET A 497 -9.14 -15.10 2.12
N LYS A 498 -8.11 -15.08 1.27
CA LYS A 498 -7.16 -16.19 1.13
C LYS A 498 -6.00 -16.04 2.10
N ILE A 499 -5.29 -17.13 2.34
CA ILE A 499 -4.02 -17.16 3.06
C ILE A 499 -3.11 -18.26 2.48
N TYR A 500 -1.82 -17.95 2.32
CA TYR A 500 -0.79 -18.94 1.98
C TYR A 500 -0.25 -19.58 3.26
N TRP A 501 -0.90 -20.65 3.71
CA TRP A 501 -0.61 -21.29 5.00
C TRP A 501 0.11 -22.62 4.89
N ALA A 502 -0.29 -23.46 3.96
CA ALA A 502 0.27 -24.80 3.81
C ALA A 502 1.67 -24.77 3.18
N GLY A 503 2.52 -25.69 3.62
CA GLY A 503 3.89 -25.79 3.11
C GLY A 503 4.01 -26.35 1.68
N ASP A 504 2.94 -26.71 1.03
CA ASP A 504 2.88 -27.23 -0.34
C ASP A 504 2.58 -26.14 -1.39
N LEU A 505 2.55 -24.86 -0.98
CA LEU A 505 2.25 -23.68 -1.81
C LEU A 505 0.83 -23.70 -2.39
N SER A 506 -0.10 -24.42 -1.78
CA SER A 506 -1.52 -24.31 -2.05
C SER A 506 -2.12 -23.09 -1.33
N THR A 507 -3.32 -22.69 -1.77
CA THR A 507 -4.06 -21.57 -1.20
C THR A 507 -5.11 -22.07 -0.22
N GLN A 508 -5.12 -21.54 0.99
CA GLN A 508 -6.15 -21.74 1.99
C GLN A 508 -7.07 -20.53 2.06
N ILE A 509 -8.27 -20.73 2.63
CA ILE A 509 -9.25 -19.69 2.88
C ILE A 509 -9.38 -19.48 4.39
N THR A 510 -9.31 -18.23 4.82
CA THR A 510 -9.68 -17.83 6.18
C THR A 510 -11.06 -17.17 6.13
N ASP A 511 -12.08 -17.97 6.34
CA ASP A 511 -13.48 -17.58 6.25
C ASP A 511 -14.30 -18.28 7.34
N GLY A 512 -15.60 -18.01 7.41
CA GLY A 512 -16.50 -18.66 8.34
C GLY A 512 -16.78 -17.86 9.62
N ALA A 513 -16.39 -16.59 9.67
CA ALA A 513 -16.94 -15.65 10.65
C ALA A 513 -18.40 -15.35 10.31
N ASP A 514 -19.20 -16.37 10.27
CA ASP A 514 -20.59 -16.26 9.91
C ASP A 514 -21.42 -16.05 11.18
N TYR A 515 -22.02 -14.88 11.31
CA TYR A 515 -23.00 -14.59 12.36
C TYR A 515 -24.17 -15.57 12.35
N LEU A 516 -24.50 -16.16 11.20
CA LEU A 516 -25.55 -17.15 11.08
C LEU A 516 -25.23 -18.44 11.85
N TYR A 517 -23.93 -18.78 11.97
CA TYR A 517 -23.47 -19.97 12.72
C TYR A 517 -22.88 -19.64 14.09
N GLY A 518 -22.89 -18.39 14.50
CA GLY A 518 -22.37 -17.97 15.80
C GLY A 518 -20.85 -18.03 15.96
N ASN A 519 -20.09 -18.23 14.91
CA ASN A 519 -18.64 -18.13 14.91
C ASN A 519 -18.21 -16.67 14.88
N GLN A 520 -17.37 -16.25 15.83
CA GLN A 520 -16.79 -14.92 15.87
C GLN A 520 -15.35 -14.88 15.31
N TYR A 521 -14.78 -16.02 14.98
CA TYR A 521 -13.44 -16.14 14.43
C TYR A 521 -13.46 -16.88 13.10
N GLY A 522 -12.59 -16.43 12.14
CA GLY A 522 -12.40 -17.13 10.88
C GLY A 522 -11.64 -18.45 11.10
N VAL A 523 -11.83 -19.39 10.20
CA VAL A 523 -11.17 -20.70 10.22
C VAL A 523 -10.31 -20.83 8.99
N ILE A 524 -9.02 -21.21 9.17
CA ILE A 524 -8.16 -21.54 8.03
C ILE A 524 -8.48 -22.97 7.60
N ASN A 525 -8.89 -23.13 6.35
CA ASN A 525 -9.25 -24.42 5.77
C ASN A 525 -8.99 -24.46 4.26
N ASP A 526 -8.94 -25.64 3.71
CA ASP A 526 -8.98 -25.92 2.28
C ASP A 526 -9.60 -27.28 1.96
N LEU A 527 -9.70 -27.61 0.67
CA LEU A 527 -10.30 -28.86 0.21
C LEU A 527 -9.39 -30.09 0.42
N THR A 528 -8.09 -29.90 0.51
CA THR A 528 -7.09 -30.96 0.63
C THR A 528 -6.81 -31.32 2.08
N HIS A 529 -6.61 -30.32 2.95
CA HIS A 529 -6.18 -30.49 4.33
C HIS A 529 -7.33 -30.39 5.33
N GLY A 530 -8.50 -29.89 4.88
CA GLY A 530 -9.62 -29.59 5.78
C GLY A 530 -9.31 -28.40 6.68
N VAL A 531 -9.78 -28.43 7.94
CA VAL A 531 -9.55 -27.36 8.90
C VAL A 531 -8.13 -27.45 9.46
N MET A 532 -7.33 -26.44 9.23
CA MET A 532 -5.92 -26.34 9.66
C MET A 532 -5.73 -25.49 10.91
N LEU A 533 -6.56 -24.45 11.09
CA LEU A 533 -6.50 -23.60 12.28
C LEU A 533 -7.90 -23.12 12.67
N GLN A 534 -8.20 -23.20 13.96
CA GLN A 534 -9.36 -22.58 14.61
C GLN A 534 -8.86 -21.61 15.68
N PRO A 535 -8.75 -20.32 15.41
CA PRO A 535 -8.16 -19.33 16.31
C PRO A 535 -9.16 -18.92 17.42
N ALA A 536 -9.53 -19.85 18.28
CA ALA A 536 -10.51 -19.63 19.34
C ALA A 536 -10.08 -18.51 20.29
N GLY A 537 -11.06 -17.69 20.72
CA GLY A 537 -10.82 -16.50 21.55
C GLY A 537 -10.37 -15.27 20.79
N THR A 538 -10.43 -15.31 19.45
CA THR A 538 -10.26 -14.15 18.57
C THR A 538 -11.60 -13.71 17.98
N ALA A 539 -11.62 -12.59 17.28
CA ALA A 539 -12.76 -12.11 16.53
C ALA A 539 -12.32 -11.44 15.22
N THR A 540 -13.11 -11.64 14.18
CA THR A 540 -12.92 -10.96 12.89
C THR A 540 -13.60 -9.58 12.87
N ASN A 541 -13.41 -8.85 11.78
CA ASN A 541 -13.92 -7.51 11.55
C ASN A 541 -14.87 -7.45 10.36
N ASN A 542 -15.48 -6.29 10.14
CA ASN A 542 -16.29 -5.97 8.96
C ASN A 542 -17.53 -6.87 8.76
N GLY A 543 -18.14 -7.29 9.85
CA GLY A 543 -19.44 -7.96 9.86
C GLY A 543 -19.44 -9.24 9.03
N THR A 544 -20.29 -9.28 8.01
CA THR A 544 -20.45 -10.45 7.13
C THR A 544 -19.21 -10.77 6.27
N LYS A 545 -18.24 -9.85 6.18
CA LYS A 545 -16.98 -10.09 5.45
C LYS A 545 -16.03 -10.98 6.25
N GLY A 546 -16.11 -10.95 7.59
CA GLY A 546 -15.29 -11.80 8.45
C GLY A 546 -13.79 -11.63 8.27
N ASN A 547 -13.32 -10.40 8.03
CA ASN A 547 -11.92 -10.12 7.74
C ASN A 547 -11.05 -10.21 9.00
N PRO A 548 -9.85 -10.80 8.93
CA PRO A 548 -8.80 -10.60 9.93
C PRO A 548 -8.28 -9.16 9.90
N CYS A 549 -7.43 -8.80 10.86
CA CYS A 549 -6.79 -7.47 10.86
C CYS A 549 -5.77 -7.34 9.72
N LEU A 550 -5.01 -8.40 9.44
CA LEU A 550 -4.03 -8.47 8.35
C LEU A 550 -3.73 -9.93 8.02
N VAL A 551 -3.51 -10.22 6.74
CA VAL A 551 -2.89 -11.45 6.25
C VAL A 551 -1.67 -11.05 5.42
N ALA A 552 -0.47 -11.40 5.90
CA ALA A 552 0.79 -11.08 5.20
C ALA A 552 1.94 -11.95 5.71
N ASP A 553 2.96 -12.15 4.88
CA ASP A 553 4.23 -12.79 5.26
C ASP A 553 5.09 -11.82 6.09
N VAL A 554 4.75 -11.64 7.38
CA VAL A 554 5.44 -10.70 8.26
C VAL A 554 6.64 -11.31 8.99
N LEU A 555 6.78 -12.64 8.96
CA LEU A 555 7.92 -13.35 9.55
C LEU A 555 8.97 -13.77 8.50
N GLY A 556 8.68 -13.59 7.22
CA GLY A 556 9.65 -13.72 6.14
C GLY A 556 9.96 -15.15 5.70
N ASP A 557 9.02 -16.07 5.84
CA ASP A 557 9.21 -17.48 5.43
C ASP A 557 8.39 -17.89 4.20
N PHE A 558 7.92 -16.91 3.39
CA PHE A 558 7.07 -17.03 2.18
C PHE A 558 5.65 -17.58 2.44
N ARG A 559 5.31 -17.86 3.68
CA ARG A 559 3.95 -18.21 4.10
C ARG A 559 3.39 -17.03 4.89
N GLU A 560 2.09 -16.87 4.82
CA GLU A 560 1.45 -15.70 5.44
C GLU A 560 1.07 -16.00 6.89
N GLU A 561 1.26 -15.01 7.74
CA GLU A 561 0.70 -14.98 9.08
C GLU A 561 -0.73 -14.49 9.08
N LEU A 562 -1.52 -15.01 10.01
CA LEU A 562 -2.85 -14.53 10.33
C LEU A 562 -2.77 -13.61 11.55
N LEU A 563 -2.99 -12.31 11.35
CA LEU A 563 -3.07 -11.32 12.41
C LEU A 563 -4.54 -11.01 12.70
N VAL A 564 -4.98 -11.34 13.90
CA VAL A 564 -6.39 -11.23 14.30
C VAL A 564 -6.50 -10.75 15.75
N ARG A 565 -7.46 -9.87 16.02
CA ARG A 565 -7.70 -9.33 17.36
C ARG A 565 -8.22 -10.41 18.32
N THR A 566 -7.86 -10.31 19.58
CA THR A 566 -8.55 -11.08 20.63
C THR A 566 -10.00 -10.58 20.78
N ALA A 567 -10.89 -11.44 21.25
CA ALA A 567 -12.30 -11.08 21.40
C ALA A 567 -12.55 -9.95 22.39
N ASP A 568 -11.62 -9.70 23.32
CA ASP A 568 -11.63 -8.61 24.29
C ASP A 568 -10.82 -7.36 23.84
N ASP A 569 -10.21 -7.39 22.65
CA ASP A 569 -9.38 -6.33 22.09
C ASP A 569 -8.16 -5.93 22.93
N THR A 570 -7.64 -6.86 23.73
CA THR A 570 -6.44 -6.63 24.56
C THR A 570 -5.14 -6.94 23.83
N ALA A 571 -5.20 -7.70 22.73
CA ALA A 571 -4.03 -8.07 21.92
C ALA A 571 -4.40 -8.38 20.47
N ILE A 572 -3.40 -8.34 19.61
CA ILE A 572 -3.41 -9.02 18.31
C ILE A 572 -2.72 -10.37 18.49
N ARG A 573 -3.34 -11.45 18.04
CA ARG A 573 -2.68 -12.73 17.88
C ARG A 573 -2.11 -12.87 16.50
N ILE A 574 -0.82 -13.11 16.43
CA ILE A 574 -0.08 -13.41 15.21
C ILE A 574 0.10 -14.93 15.17
N TYR A 575 -0.68 -15.59 14.33
CA TYR A 575 -0.58 -17.02 14.10
C TYR A 575 0.38 -17.27 12.95
N THR A 576 1.30 -18.23 13.13
CA THR A 576 2.16 -18.75 12.08
C THR A 576 1.99 -20.26 11.96
N THR A 577 2.23 -20.79 10.78
CA THR A 577 2.20 -22.24 10.58
C THR A 577 3.47 -22.88 11.11
N THR A 578 3.33 -24.09 11.67
CA THR A 578 4.44 -24.93 12.10
C THR A 578 4.68 -26.12 11.17
N ASN A 579 3.95 -26.18 10.06
CA ASN A 579 4.07 -27.25 9.08
C ASN A 579 5.43 -27.23 8.40
N LEU A 580 6.03 -28.42 8.21
CA LEU A 580 7.23 -28.55 7.41
C LEU A 580 6.90 -28.32 5.93
N THR A 581 7.82 -27.72 5.23
CA THR A 581 7.73 -27.50 3.78
C THR A 581 8.99 -28.03 3.09
N PRO A 582 8.86 -28.68 1.91
CA PRO A 582 10.01 -29.04 1.07
C PRO A 582 10.55 -27.86 0.25
N HIS A 583 9.81 -26.72 0.23
CA HIS A 583 10.13 -25.55 -0.56
C HIS A 583 10.93 -24.54 0.26
N LYS A 584 11.70 -23.72 -0.44
CA LYS A 584 12.41 -22.58 0.13
C LYS A 584 12.35 -21.43 -0.86
N LEU A 585 11.66 -20.38 -0.47
CA LEU A 585 11.49 -19.15 -1.25
C LEU A 585 11.98 -17.97 -0.40
N PHE A 586 12.14 -16.83 -1.03
CA PHE A 586 12.27 -15.55 -0.33
C PHE A 586 10.95 -15.16 0.33
N THR A 587 11.01 -14.23 1.27
CA THR A 587 9.80 -13.59 1.78
C THR A 587 8.97 -13.00 0.64
N LEU A 588 7.66 -13.17 0.69
CA LEU A 588 6.76 -12.54 -0.27
C LEU A 588 6.79 -11.02 -0.20
N MET A 589 7.19 -10.45 0.95
CA MET A 589 7.38 -9.01 1.14
C MET A 589 8.50 -8.42 0.26
N HIS A 590 9.34 -9.26 -0.33
CA HIS A 590 10.35 -8.85 -1.30
C HIS A 590 9.77 -8.65 -2.72
N ASP A 591 8.65 -9.29 -3.03
CA ASP A 591 7.90 -9.04 -4.26
C ASP A 591 7.18 -7.70 -4.15
N VAL A 592 7.45 -6.79 -5.10
CA VAL A 592 6.95 -5.41 -5.04
C VAL A 592 5.43 -5.36 -5.13
N GLN A 593 4.81 -6.17 -6.01
CA GLN A 593 3.36 -6.24 -6.13
C GLN A 593 2.72 -6.73 -4.83
N TYR A 594 3.26 -7.80 -4.24
CA TYR A 594 2.78 -8.32 -2.97
C TYR A 594 2.92 -7.28 -1.86
N ARG A 595 4.09 -6.62 -1.74
CA ARG A 595 4.35 -5.61 -0.72
C ARG A 595 3.43 -4.39 -0.85
N CYS A 596 3.15 -3.94 -2.08
CA CYS A 596 2.12 -2.92 -2.34
C CYS A 596 0.74 -3.41 -1.91
N GLY A 597 0.41 -4.67 -2.17
CA GLY A 597 -0.82 -5.32 -1.73
C GLY A 597 -1.01 -5.30 -0.21
N VAL A 598 0.05 -5.54 0.56
CA VAL A 598 0.03 -5.44 2.03
C VAL A 598 -0.30 -4.01 2.47
N ALA A 599 0.26 -2.99 1.80
CA ALA A 599 -0.02 -1.60 2.13
C ALA A 599 -1.49 -1.22 1.89
N TRP A 600 -2.09 -1.65 0.77
CA TRP A 600 -3.48 -1.31 0.45
C TRP A 600 -4.52 -2.35 0.90
N GLN A 601 -4.14 -3.42 1.61
CA GLN A 601 -5.10 -4.43 2.11
C GLN A 601 -6.19 -3.82 3.00
N ASN A 602 -5.92 -2.71 3.67
CA ASN A 602 -6.87 -1.99 4.51
C ASN A 602 -7.91 -1.15 3.74
N ASN A 603 -7.88 -1.15 2.40
CA ASN A 603 -8.92 -0.51 1.60
C ASN A 603 -10.27 -1.22 1.79
N CYS A 604 -11.30 -0.44 2.10
CA CYS A 604 -12.71 -0.81 2.11
C CYS A 604 -13.02 -2.24 2.60
N TYR A 605 -13.14 -3.19 1.68
CA TYR A 605 -13.54 -4.56 1.98
C TYR A 605 -12.38 -5.54 2.08
N ASN A 606 -11.17 -5.09 2.30
CA ASN A 606 -9.95 -5.89 2.47
C ASN A 606 -9.78 -6.96 1.38
N GLN A 607 -8.91 -6.71 0.42
CA GLN A 607 -8.59 -7.69 -0.62
C GLN A 607 -7.26 -8.38 -0.29
N PRO A 608 -7.12 -9.70 -0.54
CA PRO A 608 -5.87 -10.40 -0.31
C PRO A 608 -4.75 -9.91 -1.25
N CYS A 609 -3.51 -10.07 -0.79
CA CYS A 609 -2.30 -9.76 -1.55
C CYS A 609 -1.92 -10.92 -2.46
N TYR A 610 -1.38 -10.62 -3.64
CA TYR A 610 -0.84 -11.60 -4.58
C TYR A 610 0.55 -11.18 -5.05
N PRO A 611 1.50 -12.14 -5.18
CA PRO A 611 2.78 -11.86 -5.80
C PRO A 611 2.64 -11.64 -7.31
N SER A 612 3.66 -11.05 -7.92
CA SER A 612 3.75 -10.81 -9.37
C SER A 612 4.00 -12.07 -10.21
N PHE A 613 4.06 -13.22 -9.56
CA PHE A 613 4.36 -14.51 -10.19
C PHE A 613 3.35 -15.57 -9.75
N TYR A 614 3.23 -16.63 -10.55
CA TYR A 614 2.40 -17.79 -10.24
C TYR A 614 2.89 -18.51 -8.99
N TYR A 615 2.16 -18.39 -7.89
CA TYR A 615 2.49 -19.00 -6.60
C TYR A 615 1.73 -20.33 -6.42
N ALA A 616 2.42 -21.42 -6.65
CA ALA A 616 1.88 -22.78 -6.49
C ALA A 616 3.00 -23.84 -6.46
N GLY A 617 2.71 -25.04 -5.99
CA GLY A 617 3.67 -26.13 -5.90
C GLY A 617 4.19 -26.66 -7.25
N ASP A 618 3.47 -26.34 -8.33
CA ASP A 618 3.82 -26.68 -9.71
C ASP A 618 4.41 -25.51 -10.53
N MET A 619 4.81 -24.40 -9.84
CA MET A 619 5.47 -23.28 -10.50
C MET A 619 6.85 -23.64 -11.03
N ASP A 620 7.35 -22.87 -11.98
CA ASP A 620 8.73 -22.98 -12.43
C ASP A 620 9.66 -22.22 -11.47
N PHE A 621 10.15 -22.91 -10.44
CA PHE A 621 11.03 -22.33 -9.42
C PHE A 621 12.31 -21.71 -9.99
N ALA A 622 12.76 -22.14 -11.17
CA ALA A 622 13.95 -21.59 -11.81
C ALA A 622 13.69 -20.21 -12.43
N ASN A 623 12.46 -19.96 -12.89
CA ASN A 623 12.07 -18.71 -13.55
C ASN A 623 11.34 -17.71 -12.63
N VAL A 624 10.75 -18.15 -11.52
CA VAL A 624 10.15 -17.27 -10.52
C VAL A 624 11.21 -16.42 -9.79
N LEU A 625 12.44 -16.91 -9.74
CA LEU A 625 13.55 -16.21 -9.14
C LEU A 625 14.30 -15.17 -10.01
N PRO A 626 14.03 -14.90 -11.30
CA PRO A 626 14.80 -13.88 -12.02
C PRO A 626 14.59 -12.44 -11.54
N GLN A 627 13.47 -12.10 -11.00
CA GLN A 627 13.29 -10.77 -10.37
C GLN A 627 13.98 -10.69 -8.99
N LEU A 628 14.15 -11.84 -8.33
CA LEU A 628 14.97 -12.02 -7.13
C LEU A 628 16.40 -12.48 -7.48
N ASN A 629 16.67 -12.86 -8.71
CA ASN A 629 17.93 -13.35 -9.29
C ASN A 629 18.67 -12.31 -10.15
N ALA A 630 18.48 -11.04 -9.96
CA ALA A 630 19.63 -10.18 -10.13
C ALA A 630 20.63 -10.69 -9.09
N LYS A 631 21.57 -11.56 -9.51
CA LYS A 631 22.63 -12.06 -8.63
C LYS A 631 23.15 -10.87 -7.85
N PRO A 632 23.13 -10.87 -6.51
CA PRO A 632 23.65 -9.73 -5.78
C PRO A 632 25.07 -9.48 -6.25
N THR A 633 25.42 -8.24 -6.43
CA THR A 633 26.81 -7.86 -6.74
C THR A 633 27.52 -7.51 -5.45
N LEU A 634 28.63 -8.16 -5.22
CA LEU A 634 29.59 -7.79 -4.18
C LEU A 634 30.56 -6.77 -4.77
N TRP A 635 30.27 -5.51 -4.55
CA TRP A 635 31.14 -4.39 -4.92
C TRP A 635 32.29 -4.28 -3.94
N MET A 636 33.51 -4.11 -4.44
CA MET A 636 34.71 -4.04 -3.62
C MET A 636 35.45 -2.72 -3.83
N ALA A 637 35.46 -1.87 -2.81
CA ALA A 637 36.16 -0.59 -2.79
C ALA A 637 37.37 -0.67 -1.86
N GLY A 638 38.58 -0.54 -2.40
CA GLY A 638 39.79 -0.70 -1.62
C GLY A 638 41.06 -0.29 -2.34
N ASP A 639 42.17 -0.64 -1.74
CA ASP A 639 43.51 -0.32 -2.24
C ASP A 639 44.25 -1.57 -2.83
N SER A 640 45.58 -1.53 -2.87
CA SER A 640 46.42 -2.59 -3.45
C SER A 640 46.25 -3.94 -2.79
N ILE A 641 45.84 -3.98 -1.52
CA ILE A 641 45.71 -5.24 -0.77
C ILE A 641 44.43 -5.99 -1.22
N MET A 642 43.44 -5.29 -1.79
CA MET A 642 42.20 -5.88 -2.28
C MET A 642 42.20 -6.05 -3.82
N GLN A 643 42.98 -5.30 -4.56
CA GLN A 643 42.96 -5.21 -6.03
C GLN A 643 43.13 -6.56 -6.73
N SER A 644 42.48 -6.71 -7.90
CA SER A 644 42.79 -7.75 -8.89
C SER A 644 43.99 -7.32 -9.76
N TYR A 645 45.01 -8.18 -9.87
CA TYR A 645 46.24 -7.92 -10.61
C TYR A 645 46.31 -8.63 -11.94
N ALA A 646 46.84 -7.93 -12.95
CA ALA A 646 47.01 -8.50 -14.28
C ALA A 646 47.93 -9.73 -14.27
N PRO A 647 47.77 -10.65 -15.26
CA PRO A 647 48.62 -11.85 -15.31
C PRO A 647 50.13 -11.58 -15.30
N GLY A 648 50.57 -10.42 -15.85
CA GLY A 648 51.96 -10.02 -15.87
C GLY A 648 52.54 -9.57 -14.52
N ASP A 649 51.68 -9.28 -13.54
CA ASP A 649 52.04 -8.85 -12.19
C ASP A 649 52.18 -10.01 -11.20
N LYS A 650 51.84 -11.20 -11.61
CA LYS A 650 51.89 -12.41 -10.76
C LYS A 650 53.31 -12.71 -10.32
N PRO A 651 53.55 -13.12 -9.06
CA PRO A 651 52.54 -13.66 -8.09
C PRO A 651 51.87 -12.64 -7.18
N VAL A 652 51.96 -11.32 -7.47
CA VAL A 652 51.27 -10.33 -6.67
C VAL A 652 49.74 -10.52 -6.82
N THR A 653 49.05 -10.61 -5.71
CA THR A 653 47.59 -10.91 -5.64
C THR A 653 47.01 -10.17 -4.45
N GLY A 654 45.88 -9.43 -4.66
CA GLY A 654 45.08 -8.93 -3.56
C GLY A 654 44.10 -9.96 -3.06
N TRP A 655 43.68 -9.83 -1.79
CA TRP A 655 42.71 -10.78 -1.22
C TRP A 655 41.35 -10.73 -1.92
N GLY A 656 40.95 -9.56 -2.44
CA GLY A 656 39.70 -9.41 -3.19
C GLY A 656 39.69 -10.21 -4.49
N GLU A 657 40.86 -10.32 -5.16
CA GLU A 657 40.98 -11.18 -6.32
C GLU A 657 40.76 -12.68 -6.01
N MET A 658 41.13 -13.11 -4.80
CA MET A 658 41.03 -14.50 -4.40
C MET A 658 39.66 -14.90 -3.89
N LEU A 659 38.79 -13.93 -3.62
CA LEU A 659 37.49 -14.19 -2.98
C LEU A 659 36.59 -15.09 -3.85
N HIS A 660 36.63 -14.94 -5.18
CA HIS A 660 35.88 -15.79 -6.07
C HIS A 660 36.25 -17.28 -5.97
N THR A 661 37.51 -17.61 -5.64
CA THR A 661 37.97 -19.00 -5.51
C THR A 661 37.34 -19.71 -4.30
N LEU A 662 36.96 -18.96 -3.27
CA LEU A 662 36.29 -19.48 -2.09
C LEU A 662 34.78 -19.68 -2.33
N ALA A 663 34.18 -18.84 -3.19
CA ALA A 663 32.75 -18.87 -3.48
C ALA A 663 32.39 -19.77 -4.69
N GLN A 664 33.38 -20.23 -5.45
CA GLN A 664 33.20 -20.93 -6.71
C GLN A 664 32.66 -22.35 -6.54
N GLY A 665 33.03 -23.06 -5.48
CA GLY A 665 32.76 -24.49 -5.36
C GLY A 665 33.27 -25.25 -6.59
N ASP A 666 32.40 -26.06 -7.20
CA ASP A 666 32.69 -26.82 -8.44
C ASP A 666 32.35 -26.05 -9.74
N ALA A 667 31.86 -24.83 -9.63
CA ALA A 667 31.40 -24.03 -10.77
C ALA A 667 32.56 -23.27 -11.45
N VAL A 668 32.45 -23.07 -12.76
CA VAL A 668 33.43 -22.28 -13.53
C VAL A 668 33.11 -20.80 -13.35
N CYS A 669 34.11 -20.04 -12.91
CA CYS A 669 34.04 -18.57 -12.81
C CYS A 669 34.43 -17.93 -14.14
N CYS A 670 33.61 -17.03 -14.64
CA CYS A 670 33.94 -16.15 -15.76
C CYS A 670 34.50 -14.84 -15.20
N ALA A 671 35.74 -14.50 -15.56
CA ALA A 671 36.37 -13.25 -15.19
C ALA A 671 36.46 -12.33 -16.41
N ALA A 672 35.99 -11.12 -16.30
CA ALA A 672 36.01 -10.12 -17.36
C ALA A 672 36.04 -8.71 -16.77
N HIS A 673 36.48 -7.76 -17.58
CA HIS A 673 36.30 -6.34 -17.27
C HIS A 673 34.87 -5.92 -17.60
N ARG A 674 34.22 -5.13 -16.71
CA ARG A 674 32.87 -4.59 -16.97
C ARG A 674 32.94 -3.57 -18.11
N ALA A 675 32.13 -3.77 -19.16
CA ALA A 675 32.23 -3.06 -20.44
C ALA A 675 32.02 -1.54 -20.33
N ASP A 676 31.22 -1.10 -19.35
CA ASP A 676 30.88 0.30 -19.08
C ASP A 676 31.77 0.96 -17.99
N CYS A 677 32.67 0.22 -17.36
CA CYS A 677 33.55 0.75 -16.33
C CYS A 677 34.69 1.59 -16.95
N PRO A 678 34.85 2.85 -16.53
CA PRO A 678 35.95 3.70 -17.04
C PRO A 678 37.33 3.37 -16.43
N PHE A 679 37.40 2.45 -15.46
CA PHE A 679 38.59 2.13 -14.70
C PHE A 679 39.20 0.79 -15.13
N PRO A 680 40.31 0.76 -15.89
CA PRO A 680 40.81 -0.45 -16.54
C PRO A 680 41.30 -1.57 -15.60
N GLN A 681 41.52 -1.31 -14.33
CA GLN A 681 41.90 -2.32 -13.33
C GLN A 681 40.75 -3.06 -12.67
N GLU A 682 39.50 -2.59 -12.87
CA GLU A 682 38.32 -3.29 -12.39
C GLU A 682 38.26 -4.69 -12.97
N MET A 683 37.81 -5.63 -12.16
CA MET A 683 37.61 -7.01 -12.59
C MET A 683 36.32 -7.59 -12.02
N ARG A 684 35.49 -8.05 -12.92
CA ARG A 684 34.22 -8.69 -12.60
C ARG A 684 34.36 -10.21 -12.67
N TYR A 685 33.88 -10.89 -11.63
CA TYR A 685 33.84 -12.36 -11.53
C TYR A 685 32.38 -12.82 -11.42
N GLU A 686 31.92 -13.55 -12.43
CA GLU A 686 30.55 -14.08 -12.43
C GLU A 686 30.55 -15.51 -11.94
N LEU A 687 29.81 -15.74 -10.86
CA LEU A 687 29.55 -17.01 -10.19
C LEU A 687 28.06 -17.40 -10.33
N PRO A 688 27.68 -18.63 -10.11
CA PRO A 688 26.28 -19.06 -10.23
C PRO A 688 25.28 -18.24 -9.39
N GLY A 689 25.64 -17.85 -8.16
CA GLY A 689 24.75 -17.13 -7.24
C GLY A 689 25.22 -15.74 -6.84
N LEU A 690 26.32 -15.23 -7.38
CA LEU A 690 26.97 -13.98 -6.96
C LEU A 690 27.77 -13.39 -8.10
N VAL A 691 27.76 -12.08 -8.22
CA VAL A 691 28.74 -11.33 -9.01
C VAL A 691 29.69 -10.65 -8.05
N ILE A 692 31.00 -10.73 -8.29
CA ILE A 692 31.99 -9.95 -7.53
C ILE A 692 32.57 -8.90 -8.50
N ASP A 693 32.42 -7.63 -8.18
CA ASP A 693 32.95 -6.52 -8.94
C ASP A 693 34.08 -5.84 -8.14
N ASN A 694 35.30 -6.18 -8.43
CA ASN A 694 36.45 -5.69 -7.70
C ASN A 694 36.95 -4.38 -8.31
N CYS A 695 36.51 -3.26 -7.77
CA CYS A 695 36.89 -1.90 -8.17
C CYS A 695 38.13 -1.38 -7.44
N ALA A 696 38.75 -2.15 -6.56
CA ALA A 696 39.90 -1.73 -5.76
C ALA A 696 41.08 -1.35 -6.63
N MET A 697 41.85 -0.36 -6.20
CA MET A 697 42.98 0.17 -6.96
C MET A 697 44.20 0.49 -6.07
N ALA A 698 45.36 0.00 -6.48
CA ALA A 698 46.63 0.26 -5.81
C ALA A 698 46.91 1.75 -5.63
N GLY A 699 47.40 2.08 -4.43
CA GLY A 699 47.82 3.45 -4.12
C GLY A 699 46.68 4.41 -3.79
N ARG A 700 45.42 3.97 -3.73
CA ARG A 700 44.26 4.80 -3.34
C ARG A 700 44.02 4.74 -1.85
N SER A 701 43.74 5.91 -1.28
CA SER A 701 43.14 6.04 0.05
C SER A 701 41.61 6.19 -0.06
N SER A 702 40.88 6.13 1.04
CA SER A 702 39.45 6.44 1.07
C SER A 702 39.12 7.78 0.42
N LYS A 703 40.01 8.78 0.57
CA LYS A 703 39.89 10.10 -0.04
C LYS A 703 40.10 10.06 -1.56
N THR A 704 41.25 9.56 -2.02
CA THR A 704 41.58 9.61 -3.45
C THR A 704 40.77 8.67 -4.30
N PHE A 705 40.25 7.60 -3.74
CA PHE A 705 39.30 6.71 -4.42
C PHE A 705 38.01 7.47 -4.81
N ARG A 706 37.49 8.31 -3.92
CA ARG A 706 36.35 9.18 -4.21
C ARG A 706 36.67 10.31 -5.18
N GLU A 707 37.79 11.02 -4.93
CA GLU A 707 38.21 12.16 -5.77
C GLU A 707 38.44 11.75 -7.24
N GLU A 708 38.73 10.49 -7.52
CA GLU A 708 38.85 9.95 -8.87
C GLU A 708 37.49 9.54 -9.49
N GLY A 709 36.36 9.68 -8.77
CA GLY A 709 35.03 9.27 -9.26
C GLY A 709 34.80 7.77 -9.22
N ARG A 710 35.59 6.97 -8.48
CA ARG A 710 35.44 5.51 -8.43
C ARG A 710 34.26 5.07 -7.55
N LEU A 711 33.96 5.84 -6.49
CA LEU A 711 32.77 5.64 -5.70
C LEU A 711 31.52 6.05 -6.48
N ASP A 712 31.59 7.10 -7.29
CA ASP A 712 30.47 7.54 -8.12
C ASP A 712 30.11 6.48 -9.18
N ASP A 713 31.10 5.78 -9.74
CA ASP A 713 30.87 4.66 -10.64
C ASP A 713 30.18 3.49 -9.94
N ILE A 714 30.58 3.16 -8.70
CA ILE A 714 29.88 2.14 -7.90
C ILE A 714 28.45 2.60 -7.60
N ALA A 715 28.26 3.83 -7.15
CA ALA A 715 26.96 4.38 -6.81
C ALA A 715 25.98 4.41 -8.00
N ALA A 716 26.48 4.60 -9.22
CA ALA A 716 25.67 4.57 -10.43
C ALA A 716 25.16 3.16 -10.82
N HIS A 717 25.71 2.10 -10.21
CA HIS A 717 25.43 0.73 -10.61
C HIS A 717 24.99 -0.20 -9.45
N ILE A 718 25.21 0.22 -8.21
CA ILE A 718 24.82 -0.56 -7.02
C ILE A 718 23.30 -0.57 -6.88
N ARG A 719 22.73 -1.71 -6.53
CA ARG A 719 21.29 -1.97 -6.51
C ARG A 719 20.84 -2.46 -5.13
N PRO A 720 19.54 -2.39 -4.84
CA PRO A 720 19.00 -3.02 -3.65
C PRO A 720 19.39 -4.50 -3.56
N GLY A 721 19.84 -4.93 -2.38
CA GLY A 721 20.31 -6.29 -2.15
C GLY A 721 21.78 -6.56 -2.52
N ASP A 722 22.50 -5.61 -3.11
CA ASP A 722 23.94 -5.69 -3.31
C ASP A 722 24.71 -5.50 -1.99
N LEU A 723 25.99 -5.86 -2.03
CA LEU A 723 26.91 -5.68 -0.92
C LEU A 723 28.06 -4.75 -1.35
N LEU A 724 28.45 -3.80 -0.51
CA LEU A 724 29.64 -2.97 -0.72
C LEU A 724 30.67 -3.25 0.38
N VAL A 725 31.77 -3.91 0.03
CA VAL A 725 32.88 -4.12 0.96
C VAL A 725 33.91 -3.02 0.80
N VAL A 726 34.20 -2.31 1.89
CA VAL A 726 35.11 -1.18 1.95
C VAL A 726 36.33 -1.53 2.78
N SER A 727 37.54 -1.45 2.18
CA SER A 727 38.79 -1.76 2.90
C SER A 727 39.90 -0.80 2.48
N PHE A 728 40.16 0.18 3.33
CA PHE A 728 41.22 1.20 3.20
C PHE A 728 42.04 1.29 4.50
N GLY A 729 43.06 2.09 4.50
CA GLY A 729 43.91 2.41 5.65
C GLY A 729 45.40 2.44 5.37
N HIS A 730 45.92 1.58 4.48
CA HIS A 730 47.37 1.55 4.18
C HIS A 730 47.86 2.85 3.53
N ASN A 731 47.13 3.35 2.54
CA ASN A 731 47.45 4.62 1.86
C ASN A 731 46.98 5.82 2.68
N ASP A 732 45.88 5.71 3.42
CA ASP A 732 45.41 6.75 4.32
C ASP A 732 46.43 7.05 5.42
N ALA A 733 47.12 6.04 5.91
CA ALA A 733 48.16 6.20 6.95
C ALA A 733 49.48 6.83 6.43
N ASN A 734 49.66 6.95 5.11
CA ASN A 734 50.92 7.38 4.54
C ASN A 734 51.09 8.91 4.60
N ARG A 735 51.69 9.41 5.69
CA ARG A 735 51.93 10.84 5.91
C ARG A 735 52.90 11.47 4.92
N ALA A 736 53.73 10.67 4.23
CA ALA A 736 54.67 11.18 3.22
C ALA A 736 53.98 11.54 1.90
N LYS A 737 52.70 11.15 1.71
CA LYS A 737 51.91 11.37 0.53
C LYS A 737 50.64 12.18 0.91
N ALA A 738 50.81 13.50 0.99
CA ALA A 738 49.78 14.42 1.47
C ALA A 738 48.49 14.36 0.67
N GLU A 739 48.52 14.01 -0.61
CA GLU A 739 47.39 13.89 -1.51
C GLU A 739 46.44 12.77 -1.08
N ARG A 740 46.94 11.71 -0.46
CA ARG A 740 46.14 10.56 -0.04
C ARG A 740 46.04 10.37 1.48
N TYR A 741 46.83 11.12 2.23
CA TYR A 741 46.84 11.04 3.69
C TYR A 741 45.50 11.47 4.29
N VAL A 742 44.98 10.64 5.18
CA VAL A 742 43.81 10.93 6.03
C VAL A 742 44.20 10.66 7.48
N PRO A 743 44.13 11.62 8.40
CA PRO A 743 44.45 11.39 9.81
C PRO A 743 43.53 10.32 10.43
N ALA A 744 44.05 9.53 11.34
CA ALA A 744 43.29 8.42 11.95
C ALA A 744 42.00 8.88 12.67
N ASP A 745 42.00 10.07 13.25
CA ASP A 745 40.85 10.70 13.90
C ASP A 745 39.79 11.23 12.92
N ALA A 746 40.14 11.41 11.67
CA ALA A 746 39.23 11.80 10.59
C ALA A 746 38.89 10.61 9.67
N PHE A 747 39.46 9.43 9.91
CA PHE A 747 39.34 8.30 9.01
C PHE A 747 37.92 7.72 8.99
N GLY A 748 37.25 7.63 10.13
CA GLY A 748 35.85 7.18 10.21
C GLY A 748 34.93 8.04 9.32
N GLU A 749 35.01 9.35 9.45
CA GLU A 749 34.23 10.28 8.61
C GLU A 749 34.59 10.21 7.13
N SER A 750 35.82 9.83 6.77
CA SER A 750 36.18 9.63 5.37
C SER A 750 35.55 8.41 4.73
N LEU A 751 34.99 7.50 5.54
CA LEU A 751 34.27 6.29 5.10
C LEU A 751 32.75 6.53 4.96
N ARG A 752 32.21 7.60 5.54
CA ARG A 752 30.78 7.94 5.50
C ARG A 752 30.18 7.95 4.08
N PRO A 753 30.84 8.56 3.05
CA PRO A 753 30.32 8.55 1.70
C PRO A 753 30.12 7.15 1.09
N PHE A 754 30.93 6.17 1.50
CA PHE A 754 30.74 4.77 1.06
C PHE A 754 29.51 4.15 1.71
N TRP A 755 29.31 4.42 3.00
CA TRP A 755 28.11 4.03 3.71
C TRP A 755 26.87 4.66 3.08
N ASP A 756 26.88 5.98 2.86
CA ASP A 756 25.78 6.72 2.28
C ASP A 756 25.43 6.20 0.87
N ALA A 757 26.46 5.94 0.03
CA ALA A 757 26.26 5.41 -1.32
C ALA A 757 25.57 4.03 -1.32
N ALA A 758 26.00 3.12 -0.46
CA ALA A 758 25.35 1.82 -0.35
C ALA A 758 23.92 1.95 0.20
N ARG A 759 23.78 2.73 1.26
CA ARG A 759 22.51 2.88 1.97
C ARG A 759 21.41 3.53 1.12
N SER A 760 21.75 4.59 0.39
CA SER A 760 20.80 5.29 -0.48
C SER A 760 20.29 4.42 -1.64
N HIS A 761 20.96 3.32 -1.94
CA HIS A 761 20.56 2.35 -2.97
C HIS A 761 20.06 1.02 -2.40
N GLY A 762 19.75 0.94 -1.10
CA GLY A 762 19.25 -0.28 -0.49
C GLY A 762 20.26 -1.44 -0.43
N ALA A 763 21.56 -1.14 -0.50
CA ALA A 763 22.64 -2.11 -0.40
C ALA A 763 23.26 -2.14 1.00
N VAL A 764 23.90 -3.24 1.37
CA VAL A 764 24.58 -3.40 2.67
C VAL A 764 26.04 -3.00 2.54
N CYS A 765 26.48 -2.00 3.31
CA CYS A 765 27.90 -1.62 3.41
C CYS A 765 28.60 -2.43 4.52
N ILE A 766 29.71 -3.07 4.18
CA ILE A 766 30.53 -3.89 5.09
C ILE A 766 31.92 -3.27 5.16
N PHE A 767 32.39 -2.96 6.37
CA PHE A 767 33.72 -2.44 6.57
C PHE A 767 34.72 -3.56 6.94
N ALA A 768 35.80 -3.66 6.17
CA ALA A 768 36.87 -4.63 6.41
C ALA A 768 38.15 -3.87 6.81
N SER A 769 38.67 -4.13 8.00
CA SER A 769 39.82 -3.41 8.53
C SER A 769 41.08 -3.57 7.64
N PRO A 770 41.99 -2.60 7.65
CA PRO A 770 43.27 -2.79 6.99
C PRO A 770 44.02 -4.03 7.54
N VAL A 771 44.57 -4.82 6.63
CA VAL A 771 45.37 -6.02 6.96
C VAL A 771 46.68 -5.57 7.63
N ALA A 772 47.12 -6.26 8.68
CA ALA A 772 48.38 -5.98 9.34
C ALA A 772 49.57 -6.28 8.40
N MET A 773 50.55 -5.41 8.35
CA MET A 773 51.82 -5.68 7.67
C MET A 773 52.60 -6.73 8.45
N ARG A 774 53.40 -7.49 7.75
CA ARG A 774 54.21 -8.56 8.32
C ARG A 774 55.48 -7.98 8.95
N GLU A 775 55.29 -7.14 9.98
CA GLU A 775 56.36 -6.46 10.72
C GLU A 775 56.56 -7.17 12.08
N PHE A 776 57.80 -7.65 12.26
CA PHE A 776 58.17 -8.35 13.47
C PHE A 776 59.25 -7.52 14.21
N ASP A 777 59.22 -7.51 15.53
CA ASP A 777 60.28 -6.99 16.35
C ASP A 777 61.46 -7.95 16.44
N GLU A 778 62.50 -7.50 17.17
CA GLU A 778 63.72 -8.32 17.37
C GLU A 778 63.47 -9.63 18.11
N ALA A 779 62.34 -9.76 18.83
CA ALA A 779 61.87 -10.94 19.51
C ALA A 779 61.02 -11.84 18.62
N GLY A 780 60.75 -11.48 17.39
CA GLY A 780 59.90 -12.19 16.44
C GLY A 780 58.42 -12.04 16.72
N VAL A 781 57.98 -11.04 17.48
CA VAL A 781 56.59 -10.74 17.75
C VAL A 781 56.06 -9.81 16.66
N CYS A 782 54.94 -10.20 16.03
CA CYS A 782 54.27 -9.38 15.04
C CYS A 782 53.49 -8.26 15.73
N HIS A 783 53.77 -7.02 15.31
CA HIS A 783 53.03 -5.86 15.78
C HIS A 783 51.98 -5.48 14.77
N PRO A 784 50.69 -5.30 15.20
CA PRO A 784 49.63 -4.94 14.29
C PRO A 784 49.87 -3.53 13.74
N SER A 785 50.21 -3.44 12.47
CA SER A 785 50.26 -2.17 11.73
C SER A 785 48.89 -1.57 11.61
N PHE A 786 48.77 -0.25 11.49
CA PHE A 786 47.53 0.46 11.27
C PHE A 786 46.49 0.34 12.38
N ALA A 787 46.88 0.05 13.61
CA ALA A 787 45.94 -0.15 14.73
C ALA A 787 44.99 1.03 14.93
N ALA A 788 45.44 2.27 14.78
CA ALA A 788 44.61 3.46 14.92
C ALA A 788 43.51 3.54 13.83
N TYR A 789 43.79 3.14 12.59
CA TYR A 789 42.86 3.10 11.48
C TYR A 789 41.86 1.94 11.62
N ARG A 790 42.32 0.80 12.08
CA ARG A 790 41.48 -0.34 12.41
C ARG A 790 40.43 0.01 13.47
N GLU A 791 40.85 0.66 14.57
CA GLU A 791 39.92 1.08 15.62
C GLU A 791 38.98 2.21 15.18
N ALA A 792 39.47 3.15 14.37
CA ALA A 792 38.60 4.20 13.79
C ALA A 792 37.54 3.62 12.88
N MET A 793 37.88 2.65 12.01
CA MET A 793 36.92 1.95 11.15
C MET A 793 35.91 1.13 11.97
N ARG A 794 36.37 0.42 13.02
CA ARG A 794 35.51 -0.34 13.93
C ARG A 794 34.51 0.57 14.64
N ALA A 795 34.99 1.69 15.17
CA ALA A 795 34.17 2.67 15.87
C ALA A 795 33.10 3.26 14.93
N PHE A 796 33.50 3.63 13.71
CA PHE A 796 32.59 4.14 12.70
C PHE A 796 31.55 3.09 12.28
N ALA A 797 31.96 1.85 12.03
CA ALA A 797 31.03 0.76 11.70
C ALA A 797 29.98 0.54 12.81
N ALA A 798 30.42 0.59 14.07
CA ALA A 798 29.52 0.49 15.21
C ALA A 798 28.57 1.71 15.33
N GLU A 799 29.05 2.91 15.02
CA GLU A 799 28.26 4.16 15.03
C GLU A 799 27.10 4.09 14.02
N VAL A 800 27.38 3.58 12.82
CA VAL A 800 26.40 3.53 11.72
C VAL A 800 25.65 2.19 11.65
N GLY A 801 25.91 1.25 12.57
CA GLY A 801 25.28 -0.06 12.58
C GLY A 801 25.74 -1.00 11.44
N ALA A 802 26.91 -0.76 10.84
CA ALA A 802 27.42 -1.58 9.73
C ALA A 802 28.15 -2.84 10.19
N PRO A 803 28.06 -3.96 9.44
CA PRO A 803 28.91 -5.12 9.65
C PRO A 803 30.41 -4.77 9.56
N PHE A 804 31.21 -5.36 10.45
CA PHE A 804 32.65 -5.13 10.52
C PHE A 804 33.43 -6.45 10.46
N ILE A 805 34.38 -6.54 9.54
CA ILE A 805 35.30 -7.68 9.39
C ILE A 805 36.70 -7.25 9.84
N ASP A 806 37.23 -7.91 10.85
CA ASP A 806 38.53 -7.60 11.41
C ASP A 806 39.67 -8.39 10.74
N LEU A 807 40.10 -7.92 9.59
CA LEU A 807 41.25 -8.51 8.86
C LEU A 807 42.60 -8.24 9.53
N GLY A 808 42.67 -7.21 10.37
CA GLY A 808 43.92 -6.88 11.10
C GLY A 808 44.11 -7.67 12.39
N ALA A 809 43.16 -8.49 12.79
CA ALA A 809 43.26 -9.37 13.94
C ALA A 809 43.87 -10.76 13.59
N ALA A 810 43.92 -11.08 12.30
CA ALA A 810 44.38 -12.40 11.81
C ALA A 810 45.89 -12.52 11.75
#